data_509508f55519947b303278eb60555089
#
_entry.id   509508f55519947b303278eb60555089
#
_cell.length_a   1.000
_cell.length_b   1.000
_cell.length_c   1.000
_cell.angle_alpha   90.00
_cell.angle_beta   90.00
_cell.angle_gamma   90.00
#
_symmetry.space_group_name_H-M   'P 1'
#
loop_
_entity.id
_entity.type
_entity.pdbx_description
1 polymer ?
#
loop_
_entity_poly.entity_id
_entity_poly.type
_entity_poly.pdbx_seq_one_letter_code
_entity_poly.pdbx_strand_id
1 'polypeptide(L)'
;MTVGFPPAEGHGAATGRRALRRSGGGWAFVVGLLCAALAFAVLQPGTAAAQTASFANTKMPKADPNKKMLVTADELVYDYEHDKISAVGNVQIYYDGSTLEAKRVTFDRKANTLRAEGDVLLKQPDGKILTANTMQLTEDFRDGFLESLRVDTPDKTHFAATRADRTDGNITVFQNGVYTACEPCKDHPEKPVLWQIKAARIIHNQNEQMIYYKDATLEFFGLPFAYFPYFSSPDPTVKRKTGFLMPEFYNNSMLGIGAGVPFFWNIAPDRDLTFDPLYFSKQGLLAKGEWRQRLIDGSYNIRAAGIQQQDIEQFAGLPGYRENRGMVQSSGNFVINSQWQWGWDGTLTSDRTFLRDYGLIGAAETEKISQAYLTGQGDRSFFDVRGMYFLGLSVTDNQDLIPVVGTFNYNYVFGNPIFGGEAGVKVNFNSVSRTEADFVGTSAATSWVGGATGIPPGSCLLSNPNPTQCLLRGAPGDYQRLSGEFYWKKTLTDAAGQMWTPFASARVDVAHANISALPTNYTDGPTLAGQNVLQSGNDDLIRAMPVIGLDYRYPFISVENWGTQTIEPRAQLIIRPNETSIGKFPNEDAQSLVFDDANLFSVSKYSGWDRVEGGSRLNVGVTYTAALNGAGVISAVVGQSYSLFGKNSFAYGDMANTGLESGLETSTSDYVARFSYSPTNNLEFISRFRFDEENYTLQRLELEGRTSIDRLSLSATYGRYEPQPLLGYYQEREGVLTTASYKLTDVWSVSGGIRYNIAQASIDMTTAAITYADDCFTLALTYLSDYSINGPNNGPNNTVMLTIGLRTLGETKVKSAIGSSTQ
;
A
#
# COMPACT_ATOMS: atom_id res chain seq x y z
N MET A 1 42.32 -52.71 43.35
CA MET A 1 43.07 -52.08 44.41
C MET A 1 42.76 -50.59 44.35
N THR A 2 41.83 -50.21 45.13
CA THR A 2 41.76 -49.57 46.40
C THR A 2 42.54 -48.26 46.52
N VAL A 3 41.73 -47.14 46.71
CA VAL A 3 41.85 -46.08 47.71
C VAL A 3 42.72 -44.91 47.28
N GLY A 4 42.22 -43.67 47.32
CA GLY A 4 41.76 -42.82 48.34
C GLY A 4 41.61 -41.36 47.91
N PHE A 5 40.59 -40.77 48.40
CA PHE A 5 40.35 -39.27 48.44
C PHE A 5 41.15 -38.71 49.64
N PRO A 6 41.58 -37.51 49.62
CA PRO A 6 41.06 -36.50 50.54
C PRO A 6 40.93 -35.03 49.92
N PRO A 7 40.68 -33.96 50.71
CA PRO A 7 39.41 -33.28 50.61
C PRO A 7 39.51 -31.84 50.08
N ALA A 8 38.34 -31.18 49.93
CA ALA A 8 38.13 -29.86 49.41
C ALA A 8 38.78 -28.73 50.23
N GLU A 9 39.37 -27.75 49.52
CA GLU A 9 39.43 -26.37 50.01
C GLU A 9 38.77 -25.42 48.97
N GLY A 10 37.83 -24.65 49.45
CA GLY A 10 37.05 -23.75 48.71
C GLY A 10 37.79 -22.49 48.30
N HIS A 11 37.64 -22.12 47.01
CA HIS A 11 37.83 -20.73 46.62
C HIS A 11 36.58 -20.29 45.87
N GLY A 12 35.96 -19.24 46.44
CA GLY A 12 34.78 -18.62 45.97
C GLY A 12 34.92 -18.08 44.53
N ALA A 13 34.17 -18.65 43.64
CA ALA A 13 33.94 -18.06 42.34
C ALA A 13 32.91 -16.91 42.51
N ALA A 14 33.37 -15.70 42.47
CA ALA A 14 32.55 -14.53 42.31
C ALA A 14 31.82 -14.64 40.96
N THR A 15 30.56 -15.00 41.02
CA THR A 15 29.63 -14.88 39.88
C THR A 15 29.44 -13.37 39.56
N GLY A 16 30.31 -12.87 38.72
CA GLY A 16 30.10 -11.57 38.09
C GLY A 16 28.85 -11.65 37.17
N ARG A 17 27.73 -11.29 37.73
CA ARG A 17 26.56 -10.89 36.91
C ARG A 17 26.99 -9.67 36.08
N ARG A 18 27.41 -9.88 34.86
CA ARG A 18 27.44 -8.82 33.86
C ARG A 18 25.97 -8.37 33.68
N ALA A 19 25.64 -7.32 34.37
CA ALA A 19 24.48 -6.53 34.04
C ALA A 19 24.67 -6.06 32.60
N LEU A 20 23.92 -6.64 31.68
CA LEU A 20 23.67 -6.09 30.36
C LEU A 20 23.05 -4.70 30.59
N ARG A 21 23.89 -3.66 30.60
CA ARG A 21 23.41 -2.30 30.35
C ARG A 21 22.88 -2.30 28.93
N ARG A 22 21.59 -2.61 28.78
CA ARG A 22 20.84 -2.21 27.60
C ARG A 22 21.05 -0.71 27.46
N SER A 23 21.65 -0.28 26.36
CA SER A 23 21.65 1.10 25.93
C SER A 23 20.21 1.47 25.53
N GLY A 24 19.40 1.80 26.55
CA GLY A 24 17.96 2.04 26.39
C GLY A 24 17.62 3.38 25.75
N GLY A 25 18.57 4.09 25.12
CA GLY A 25 18.33 5.42 24.58
C GLY A 25 17.40 5.44 23.36
N GLY A 26 17.57 4.50 22.43
CA GLY A 26 16.80 4.49 21.19
C GLY A 26 15.34 4.04 21.40
N TRP A 27 15.12 3.04 22.22
CA TRP A 27 13.78 2.58 22.59
C TRP A 27 12.98 3.60 23.38
N ALA A 28 13.66 4.32 24.28
CA ALA A 28 13.01 5.37 25.08
C ALA A 28 12.55 6.54 24.19
N PHE A 29 13.26 6.85 23.11
CA PHE A 29 12.90 7.96 22.23
C PHE A 29 11.70 7.59 21.33
N VAL A 30 11.69 6.42 20.71
CA VAL A 30 10.59 5.98 19.83
C VAL A 30 9.34 5.63 20.62
N VAL A 31 9.48 4.94 21.76
CA VAL A 31 8.36 4.65 22.68
C VAL A 31 7.89 5.92 23.37
N GLY A 32 8.78 6.83 23.73
CA GLY A 32 8.44 8.14 24.28
C GLY A 32 7.66 9.01 23.28
N LEU A 33 8.05 9.04 22.00
CA LEU A 33 7.34 9.73 20.93
C LEU A 33 5.98 9.08 20.62
N LEU A 34 5.90 7.76 20.59
CA LEU A 34 4.64 7.01 20.42
C LEU A 34 3.72 7.20 21.63
N CYS A 35 4.23 7.14 22.85
CA CYS A 35 3.45 7.40 24.07
C CYS A 35 3.04 8.87 24.19
N ALA A 36 3.89 9.83 23.79
CA ALA A 36 3.56 11.25 23.76
C ALA A 36 2.49 11.55 22.69
N ALA A 37 2.58 10.93 21.51
CA ALA A 37 1.56 11.05 20.46
C ALA A 37 0.22 10.42 20.89
N LEU A 38 0.24 9.25 21.54
CA LEU A 38 -0.95 8.62 22.13
C LEU A 38 -1.53 9.43 23.30
N ALA A 39 -0.68 9.99 24.17
CA ALA A 39 -1.12 10.84 25.28
C ALA A 39 -1.73 12.16 24.80
N PHE A 40 -1.20 12.75 23.70
CA PHE A 40 -1.75 13.98 23.12
C PHE A 40 -3.08 13.74 22.42
N ALA A 41 -3.29 12.56 21.82
CA ALA A 41 -4.56 12.19 21.21
C ALA A 41 -5.67 11.92 22.24
N VAL A 42 -5.30 11.48 23.45
CA VAL A 42 -6.24 11.17 24.55
C VAL A 42 -6.56 12.40 25.42
N LEU A 43 -5.69 13.41 25.47
CA LEU A 43 -5.76 14.57 26.40
C LEU A 43 -6.38 15.83 25.80
N GLN A 44 -7.05 15.77 24.65
CA GLN A 44 -7.85 16.91 24.20
C GLN A 44 -9.31 16.73 24.67
N PRO A 45 -9.76 17.37 25.77
CA PRO A 45 -11.16 17.55 26.06
C PRO A 45 -11.69 18.65 25.14
N GLY A 46 -11.84 18.33 23.87
CA GLY A 46 -12.58 19.18 22.95
C GLY A 46 -14.07 19.02 23.26
N THR A 47 -14.63 19.96 23.98
CA THR A 47 -16.06 20.24 23.90
C THR A 47 -16.37 20.79 22.51
N ALA A 48 -16.22 19.94 21.51
CA ALA A 48 -16.85 20.18 20.22
C ALA A 48 -18.34 19.90 20.42
N ALA A 49 -19.12 20.97 20.57
CA ALA A 49 -20.54 20.90 20.30
C ALA A 49 -20.63 20.38 18.85
N ALA A 50 -20.84 19.09 18.71
CA ALA A 50 -21.18 18.49 17.45
C ALA A 50 -22.45 19.16 16.98
N GLN A 51 -22.34 20.06 16.03
CA GLN A 51 -23.44 20.33 15.14
C GLN A 51 -23.70 19.00 14.44
N THR A 52 -24.56 18.20 15.06
CA THR A 52 -25.22 17.09 14.42
C THR A 52 -26.01 17.67 13.25
N ALA A 53 -25.39 17.75 12.09
CA ALA A 53 -26.13 17.72 10.85
C ALA A 53 -26.81 16.34 10.87
N SER A 54 -28.00 16.32 11.42
CA SER A 54 -28.91 15.21 11.48
C SER A 54 -29.33 14.87 10.05
N PHE A 55 -28.52 14.05 9.35
CA PHE A 55 -28.99 13.33 8.18
C PHE A 55 -29.68 12.01 8.55
N ALA A 56 -29.89 11.75 9.83
CA ALA A 56 -30.64 10.61 10.32
C ALA A 56 -31.98 11.10 10.85
N ASN A 57 -32.97 10.98 10.07
CA ASN A 57 -34.42 10.95 10.33
C ASN A 57 -35.16 11.77 9.29
N THR A 58 -35.10 11.38 8.04
CA THR A 58 -36.25 11.59 7.18
C THR A 58 -37.30 10.55 7.58
N LYS A 59 -37.91 10.72 8.79
CA LYS A 59 -39.27 10.28 8.94
C LYS A 59 -40.04 10.91 7.81
N MET A 60 -40.73 10.10 6.99
CA MET A 60 -41.68 10.69 6.06
C MET A 60 -42.49 11.74 6.84
N PRO A 61 -42.51 13.00 6.35
CA PRO A 61 -43.29 14.04 7.00
C PRO A 61 -44.70 13.48 7.20
N LYS A 62 -45.28 13.63 8.39
CA LYS A 62 -46.71 13.36 8.54
C LYS A 62 -47.43 14.16 7.46
N ALA A 63 -48.29 13.49 6.69
CA ALA A 63 -49.07 14.12 5.64
C ALA A 63 -49.70 15.42 6.19
N ASP A 64 -49.51 16.50 5.51
CA ASP A 64 -50.13 17.76 5.90
C ASP A 64 -51.64 17.64 5.58
N PRO A 65 -52.51 17.67 6.59
CA PRO A 65 -53.93 17.51 6.39
C PRO A 65 -54.55 18.61 5.51
N ASN A 66 -53.81 19.69 5.21
CA ASN A 66 -54.23 20.78 4.35
C ASN A 66 -53.80 20.60 2.87
N LYS A 67 -53.03 19.58 2.52
CA LYS A 67 -52.67 19.31 1.13
C LYS A 67 -53.83 18.65 0.39
N LYS A 68 -54.18 19.22 -0.75
CA LYS A 68 -55.23 18.69 -1.63
C LYS A 68 -54.72 17.58 -2.51
N MET A 69 -55.46 16.49 -2.60
CA MET A 69 -55.23 15.43 -3.58
C MET A 69 -55.73 15.90 -4.94
N LEU A 70 -54.93 15.85 -5.98
CA LEU A 70 -55.31 16.14 -7.33
C LEU A 70 -55.51 14.83 -8.10
N VAL A 71 -56.68 14.68 -8.70
CA VAL A 71 -57.06 13.47 -9.44
C VAL A 71 -57.38 13.84 -10.89
N THR A 72 -56.80 13.09 -11.85
CA THR A 72 -57.13 13.14 -13.29
C THR A 72 -57.56 11.74 -13.70
N ALA A 73 -58.66 11.63 -14.43
CA ALA A 73 -59.21 10.38 -14.97
C ALA A 73 -60.09 10.65 -16.20
N ASP A 74 -60.36 9.63 -16.98
CA ASP A 74 -61.27 9.75 -18.11
C ASP A 74 -62.72 9.89 -17.63
N GLU A 75 -63.12 9.21 -16.51
CA GLU A 75 -64.44 9.26 -15.96
C GLU A 75 -64.40 9.29 -14.43
N LEU A 76 -65.33 10.00 -13.77
CA LEU A 76 -65.54 10.04 -12.34
C LEU A 76 -66.98 9.57 -12.03
N VAL A 77 -67.09 8.49 -11.27
CA VAL A 77 -68.40 7.91 -10.87
C VAL A 77 -68.56 8.08 -9.35
N TYR A 78 -69.70 8.65 -8.93
CA TYR A 78 -70.03 8.76 -7.51
C TYR A 78 -71.20 7.78 -7.16
N ASP A 79 -70.93 6.84 -6.26
CA ASP A 79 -71.90 5.92 -5.66
C ASP A 79 -72.49 6.53 -4.41
N TYR A 80 -73.67 7.06 -4.48
CA TYR A 80 -74.36 7.69 -3.35
C TYR A 80 -74.84 6.72 -2.25
N GLU A 81 -75.09 5.47 -2.59
CA GLU A 81 -75.59 4.48 -1.65
C GLU A 81 -74.46 4.02 -0.74
N HIS A 82 -73.27 3.86 -1.27
CA HIS A 82 -72.10 3.35 -0.56
C HIS A 82 -71.10 4.45 -0.16
N ASP A 83 -71.32 5.69 -0.54
CA ASP A 83 -70.44 6.86 -0.34
C ASP A 83 -69.02 6.65 -0.88
N LYS A 84 -68.95 6.20 -2.15
CA LYS A 84 -67.70 5.91 -2.83
C LYS A 84 -67.55 6.76 -4.10
N ILE A 85 -66.29 7.18 -4.33
CA ILE A 85 -65.92 7.87 -5.55
C ILE A 85 -64.98 6.95 -6.34
N SER A 86 -65.32 6.68 -7.60
CA SER A 86 -64.48 5.88 -8.50
C SER A 86 -64.00 6.70 -9.67
N ALA A 87 -62.68 6.79 -9.86
CA ALA A 87 -62.03 7.33 -11.06
C ALA A 87 -61.70 6.12 -11.98
N VAL A 88 -62.03 6.22 -13.27
CA VAL A 88 -61.90 5.14 -14.24
C VAL A 88 -61.21 5.65 -15.49
N GLY A 89 -60.27 4.86 -16.01
CA GLY A 89 -59.51 5.19 -17.22
C GLY A 89 -58.39 6.19 -16.98
N ASN A 90 -57.14 5.81 -17.27
CA ASN A 90 -55.92 6.63 -17.18
C ASN A 90 -55.83 7.48 -15.92
N VAL A 91 -56.14 6.85 -14.75
CA VAL A 91 -56.21 7.57 -13.47
C VAL A 91 -54.81 7.98 -13.01
N GLN A 92 -54.63 9.25 -12.72
CA GLN A 92 -53.44 9.81 -12.10
C GLN A 92 -53.81 10.60 -10.85
N ILE A 93 -53.13 10.31 -9.74
CA ILE A 93 -53.36 11.01 -8.47
C ILE A 93 -52.01 11.57 -7.99
N TYR A 94 -52.01 12.88 -7.71
CA TYR A 94 -50.88 13.58 -7.13
C TYR A 94 -51.21 13.97 -5.71
N TYR A 95 -50.41 13.45 -4.77
CA TYR A 95 -50.54 13.76 -3.37
C TYR A 95 -49.19 13.79 -2.67
N ASP A 96 -48.87 14.88 -2.03
CA ASP A 96 -47.66 15.10 -1.22
C ASP A 96 -46.33 14.66 -1.92
N GLY A 97 -46.18 15.00 -3.19
CA GLY A 97 -45.00 14.62 -3.99
C GLY A 97 -45.01 13.16 -4.48
N SER A 98 -46.02 12.37 -4.11
CA SER A 98 -46.26 11.04 -4.66
C SER A 98 -47.17 11.10 -5.87
N THR A 99 -46.99 10.22 -6.85
CA THR A 99 -47.82 10.03 -8.03
C THR A 99 -48.32 8.60 -8.09
N LEU A 100 -49.65 8.41 -8.08
CA LEU A 100 -50.27 7.09 -8.24
C LEU A 100 -50.94 7.06 -9.62
N GLU A 101 -50.64 6.04 -10.41
CA GLU A 101 -51.26 5.76 -11.72
C GLU A 101 -51.96 4.40 -11.65
N ALA A 102 -53.15 4.28 -12.22
CA ALA A 102 -53.93 3.04 -12.26
C ALA A 102 -55.02 3.06 -13.34
N LYS A 103 -55.61 1.90 -13.69
CA LYS A 103 -56.79 1.83 -14.57
C LYS A 103 -58.06 2.28 -13.87
N ARG A 104 -58.16 1.98 -12.55
CA ARG A 104 -59.28 2.37 -11.72
C ARG A 104 -58.82 2.70 -10.33
N VAL A 105 -59.37 3.73 -9.72
CA VAL A 105 -59.18 4.08 -8.32
C VAL A 105 -60.53 4.34 -7.68
N THR A 106 -60.83 3.65 -6.57
CA THR A 106 -62.06 3.82 -5.82
C THR A 106 -61.70 4.36 -4.43
N PHE A 107 -62.19 5.49 -4.06
CA PHE A 107 -62.07 6.09 -2.72
C PHE A 107 -63.34 5.82 -1.93
N ASP A 108 -63.21 5.11 -0.81
CA ASP A 108 -64.29 4.88 0.17
C ASP A 108 -64.16 5.93 1.26
N ARG A 109 -65.11 6.88 1.25
CA ARG A 109 -65.11 8.02 2.19
C ARG A 109 -65.41 7.61 3.64
N LYS A 110 -66.22 6.54 3.83
CA LYS A 110 -66.53 6.03 5.15
C LYS A 110 -65.37 5.31 5.82
N ALA A 111 -64.64 4.53 5.03
CA ALA A 111 -63.46 3.78 5.48
C ALA A 111 -62.17 4.61 5.38
N ASN A 112 -62.20 5.77 4.73
CA ASN A 112 -61.05 6.62 4.41
C ASN A 112 -59.94 5.86 3.74
N THR A 113 -60.30 4.97 2.78
CA THR A 113 -59.35 4.11 2.02
C THR A 113 -59.46 4.28 0.55
N LEU A 114 -58.34 4.21 -0.15
CA LEU A 114 -58.21 4.29 -1.57
C LEU A 114 -57.78 2.90 -2.09
N ARG A 115 -58.57 2.38 -3.05
CA ARG A 115 -58.26 1.11 -3.74
C ARG A 115 -57.96 1.39 -5.21
N ALA A 116 -56.73 1.13 -5.60
CA ALA A 116 -56.22 1.22 -6.98
C ALA A 116 -56.13 -0.18 -7.59
N GLU A 117 -56.60 -0.34 -8.82
CA GLU A 117 -56.67 -1.61 -9.55
C GLU A 117 -56.20 -1.48 -10.99
N GLY A 118 -55.44 -2.45 -11.47
CA GLY A 118 -54.96 -2.58 -12.84
C GLY A 118 -53.70 -1.73 -13.11
N ASP A 119 -52.56 -2.39 -13.28
CA ASP A 119 -51.26 -1.80 -13.58
C ASP A 119 -50.91 -0.61 -12.68
N VAL A 120 -51.10 -0.79 -11.38
CA VAL A 120 -50.92 0.26 -10.40
C VAL A 120 -49.43 0.61 -10.27
N LEU A 121 -49.09 1.89 -10.41
CA LEU A 121 -47.76 2.45 -10.28
C LEU A 121 -47.78 3.59 -9.26
N LEU A 122 -47.06 3.43 -8.15
CA LEU A 122 -46.88 4.48 -7.14
C LEU A 122 -45.42 4.92 -7.12
N LYS A 123 -45.18 6.19 -7.48
CA LYS A 123 -43.87 6.84 -7.35
C LYS A 123 -43.86 7.68 -6.09
N GLN A 124 -42.88 7.47 -5.22
CA GLN A 124 -42.73 8.20 -3.95
C GLN A 124 -41.69 9.34 -4.07
N PRO A 125 -41.75 10.35 -3.18
CA PRO A 125 -40.82 11.48 -3.20
C PRO A 125 -39.35 11.07 -2.97
N ASP A 126 -39.13 9.95 -2.28
CA ASP A 126 -37.80 9.36 -2.04
C ASP A 126 -37.22 8.58 -3.24
N GLY A 127 -37.96 8.59 -4.37
CA GLY A 127 -37.57 7.95 -5.63
C GLY A 127 -37.90 6.44 -5.71
N LYS A 128 -38.56 5.87 -4.71
CA LYS A 128 -39.05 4.48 -4.78
C LYS A 128 -40.22 4.37 -5.76
N ILE A 129 -40.20 3.29 -6.52
CA ILE A 129 -41.27 2.94 -7.47
C ILE A 129 -41.88 1.62 -7.01
N LEU A 130 -43.20 1.66 -6.74
CA LEU A 130 -43.97 0.47 -6.35
C LEU A 130 -44.94 0.15 -7.49
N THR A 131 -44.88 -1.10 -7.97
CA THR A 131 -45.88 -1.60 -8.97
C THR A 131 -46.66 -2.74 -8.35
N ALA A 132 -47.97 -2.78 -8.60
CA ALA A 132 -48.83 -3.84 -8.08
C ALA A 132 -50.05 -4.05 -9.00
N ASN A 133 -50.69 -5.20 -8.83
CA ASN A 133 -51.98 -5.45 -9.51
C ASN A 133 -53.13 -4.72 -8.78
N THR A 134 -53.05 -4.74 -7.44
CA THR A 134 -54.02 -4.06 -6.57
C THR A 134 -53.28 -3.40 -5.41
N MET A 135 -53.63 -2.17 -5.08
CA MET A 135 -53.23 -1.46 -3.87
C MET A 135 -54.47 -0.95 -3.16
N GLN A 136 -54.56 -1.25 -1.88
CA GLN A 136 -55.54 -0.62 -0.98
C GLN A 136 -54.76 0.11 0.10
N LEU A 137 -54.85 1.41 0.14
CA LEU A 137 -54.06 2.31 0.97
C LEU A 137 -55.00 3.26 1.71
N THR A 138 -54.58 3.76 2.85
CA THR A 138 -55.16 4.95 3.48
C THR A 138 -55.02 6.16 2.57
N GLU A 139 -55.81 7.20 2.77
CA GLU A 139 -55.77 8.45 1.98
C GLU A 139 -54.38 9.09 1.89
N ASP A 140 -53.58 8.93 2.96
CA ASP A 140 -52.21 9.43 3.06
C ASP A 140 -51.15 8.47 2.52
N PHE A 141 -51.52 7.31 1.92
CA PHE A 141 -50.69 6.26 1.39
C PHE A 141 -49.75 5.58 2.42
N ARG A 142 -50.03 5.71 3.71
CA ARG A 142 -49.14 5.20 4.77
C ARG A 142 -49.43 3.77 5.19
N ASP A 143 -50.67 3.40 5.24
CA ASP A 143 -51.11 2.09 5.71
C ASP A 143 -51.88 1.39 4.58
N GLY A 144 -51.84 0.06 4.59
CA GLY A 144 -52.62 -0.73 3.66
C GLY A 144 -51.94 -2.01 3.20
N PHE A 145 -52.49 -2.62 2.17
CA PHE A 145 -51.93 -3.83 1.58
C PHE A 145 -51.85 -3.72 0.06
N LEU A 146 -50.90 -4.49 -0.49
CA LEU A 146 -50.58 -4.51 -1.90
C LEU A 146 -50.47 -5.98 -2.39
N GLU A 147 -51.01 -6.29 -3.51
CA GLU A 147 -51.00 -7.65 -4.09
C GLU A 147 -50.13 -7.68 -5.37
N SER A 148 -49.31 -8.72 -5.52
CA SER A 148 -48.34 -8.86 -6.58
C SER A 148 -47.41 -7.66 -6.69
N LEU A 149 -46.82 -7.30 -5.54
CA LEU A 149 -45.99 -6.11 -5.40
C LEU A 149 -44.57 -6.34 -5.93
N ARG A 150 -44.09 -5.33 -6.64
CA ARG A 150 -42.66 -5.10 -6.90
C ARG A 150 -42.29 -3.68 -6.41
N VAL A 151 -41.15 -3.57 -5.76
CA VAL A 151 -40.57 -2.30 -5.33
C VAL A 151 -39.17 -2.18 -5.92
N ASP A 152 -38.94 -1.10 -6.66
CA ASP A 152 -37.63 -0.72 -7.19
C ASP A 152 -37.15 0.53 -6.44
N THR A 153 -35.94 0.48 -5.90
CA THR A 153 -35.38 1.58 -5.09
C THR A 153 -34.28 2.33 -5.86
N PRO A 154 -33.99 3.60 -5.53
CA PRO A 154 -32.96 4.38 -6.21
C PRO A 154 -31.55 3.79 -6.12
N ASP A 155 -31.26 3.03 -5.09
CA ASP A 155 -30.02 2.30 -4.85
C ASP A 155 -29.93 0.97 -5.63
N LYS A 156 -30.85 0.79 -6.61
CA LYS A 156 -30.93 -0.39 -7.48
C LYS A 156 -31.13 -1.69 -6.69
N THR A 157 -31.95 -1.66 -5.64
CA THR A 157 -32.43 -2.88 -4.97
C THR A 157 -33.89 -3.13 -5.31
N HIS A 158 -34.25 -4.41 -5.35
CA HIS A 158 -35.54 -4.87 -5.81
C HIS A 158 -36.17 -5.80 -4.79
N PHE A 159 -37.42 -5.53 -4.47
CA PHE A 159 -38.26 -6.43 -3.68
C PHE A 159 -39.44 -6.88 -4.56
N ALA A 160 -39.85 -8.14 -4.41
CA ALA A 160 -41.08 -8.62 -4.97
C ALA A 160 -41.80 -9.51 -3.95
N ALA A 161 -43.10 -9.51 -3.93
CA ALA A 161 -43.90 -10.34 -3.04
C ALA A 161 -45.28 -10.62 -3.61
N THR A 162 -45.86 -11.75 -3.21
CA THR A 162 -47.27 -12.04 -3.51
C THR A 162 -48.21 -11.08 -2.85
N ARG A 163 -47.89 -10.64 -1.59
CA ARG A 163 -48.60 -9.65 -0.81
C ARG A 163 -47.62 -8.86 0.06
N ALA A 164 -47.87 -7.60 0.23
CA ALA A 164 -47.19 -6.77 1.21
C ALA A 164 -48.21 -6.00 2.06
N ASP A 165 -47.96 -5.95 3.36
CA ASP A 165 -48.71 -5.18 4.32
C ASP A 165 -47.85 -4.03 4.81
N ARG A 166 -48.35 -2.79 4.69
CA ARG A 166 -47.62 -1.56 5.07
C ARG A 166 -48.31 -0.94 6.28
N THR A 167 -47.50 -0.52 7.25
CA THR A 167 -47.98 0.07 8.52
C THR A 167 -47.14 1.33 8.83
N ASP A 168 -47.82 2.42 9.25
CA ASP A 168 -47.26 3.73 9.64
C ASP A 168 -46.35 4.36 8.55
N GLY A 169 -46.46 3.89 7.32
CA GLY A 169 -45.57 4.34 6.22
C GLY A 169 -44.11 3.90 6.36
N ASN A 170 -43.71 3.23 7.43
CA ASN A 170 -42.31 2.93 7.77
C ASN A 170 -41.97 1.43 7.85
N ILE A 171 -42.96 0.58 8.06
CA ILE A 171 -42.81 -0.87 8.14
C ILE A 171 -43.54 -1.50 6.98
N THR A 172 -42.84 -2.29 6.17
CA THR A 172 -43.44 -3.07 5.11
C THR A 172 -43.09 -4.56 5.29
N VAL A 173 -44.15 -5.39 5.39
CA VAL A 173 -44.01 -6.85 5.54
C VAL A 173 -44.40 -7.51 4.23
N PHE A 174 -43.41 -8.12 3.57
CA PHE A 174 -43.58 -8.86 2.34
C PHE A 174 -43.81 -10.35 2.68
N GLN A 175 -44.91 -10.93 2.19
CA GLN A 175 -45.23 -12.34 2.32
C GLN A 175 -44.71 -13.07 1.05
N ASN A 176 -44.02 -14.19 1.25
CA ASN A 176 -43.30 -14.88 0.18
C ASN A 176 -42.45 -13.91 -0.65
N GLY A 177 -41.61 -13.18 0.06
CA GLY A 177 -40.83 -12.09 -0.49
C GLY A 177 -39.56 -12.57 -1.19
N VAL A 178 -39.16 -11.80 -2.22
CA VAL A 178 -37.87 -11.94 -2.89
C VAL A 178 -37.14 -10.62 -2.78
N TYR A 179 -35.86 -10.65 -2.45
CA TYR A 179 -34.97 -9.50 -2.39
C TYR A 179 -33.72 -9.74 -3.25
N THR A 180 -33.32 -8.76 -4.01
CA THR A 180 -32.06 -8.77 -4.77
C THR A 180 -31.52 -7.35 -5.00
N ALA A 181 -30.21 -7.23 -5.17
CA ALA A 181 -29.56 -6.01 -5.65
C ALA A 181 -29.14 -6.14 -7.14
N CYS A 182 -29.52 -7.23 -7.80
CA CYS A 182 -29.26 -7.44 -9.22
C CYS A 182 -30.41 -6.96 -10.09
N GLU A 183 -30.10 -6.21 -11.14
CA GLU A 183 -31.09 -5.85 -12.14
C GLU A 183 -31.54 -7.09 -12.93
N PRO A 184 -32.84 -7.31 -13.14
CA PRO A 184 -33.33 -8.35 -14.04
C PRO A 184 -32.83 -8.10 -15.46
N CYS A 185 -32.59 -9.21 -16.20
CA CYS A 185 -32.20 -9.09 -17.59
C CYS A 185 -33.31 -8.42 -18.41
N LYS A 186 -33.00 -7.32 -19.10
CA LYS A 186 -34.00 -6.54 -19.86
C LYS A 186 -34.64 -7.32 -20.99
N ASP A 187 -33.82 -8.18 -21.64
CA ASP A 187 -34.29 -8.99 -22.80
C ASP A 187 -34.96 -10.29 -22.36
N HIS A 188 -34.73 -10.76 -21.15
CA HIS A 188 -35.23 -11.98 -20.59
C HIS A 188 -35.62 -11.82 -19.12
N PRO A 189 -36.67 -11.04 -18.81
CA PRO A 189 -37.06 -10.76 -17.42
C PRO A 189 -37.54 -12.00 -16.66
N GLU A 190 -37.86 -13.09 -17.35
CA GLU A 190 -38.23 -14.38 -16.78
C GLU A 190 -37.06 -15.19 -16.23
N LYS A 191 -35.82 -14.87 -16.65
CA LYS A 191 -34.62 -15.54 -16.15
C LYS A 191 -34.33 -15.11 -14.72
N PRO A 192 -33.96 -16.06 -13.84
CA PRO A 192 -33.59 -15.71 -12.49
C PRO A 192 -32.38 -14.78 -12.51
N VAL A 193 -32.39 -13.78 -11.61
CA VAL A 193 -31.26 -12.89 -11.37
C VAL A 193 -30.06 -13.69 -10.83
N LEU A 194 -28.88 -13.11 -10.91
CA LEU A 194 -27.62 -13.76 -10.52
C LEU A 194 -27.66 -14.25 -9.07
N TRP A 195 -28.15 -13.42 -8.15
CA TRP A 195 -28.44 -13.84 -6.78
C TRP A 195 -29.72 -13.17 -6.24
N GLN A 196 -30.42 -13.91 -5.39
CA GLN A 196 -31.62 -13.42 -4.71
C GLN A 196 -31.81 -14.12 -3.36
N ILE A 197 -32.48 -13.45 -2.45
CA ILE A 197 -32.98 -14.03 -1.21
C ILE A 197 -34.47 -14.23 -1.35
N LYS A 198 -34.94 -15.46 -1.29
CA LYS A 198 -36.36 -15.78 -1.11
C LYS A 198 -36.64 -16.07 0.34
N ALA A 199 -37.67 -15.47 0.91
CA ALA A 199 -38.04 -15.70 2.30
C ALA A 199 -39.57 -15.82 2.47
N ALA A 200 -40.03 -16.64 3.40
CA ALA A 200 -41.43 -16.72 3.72
C ALA A 200 -41.96 -15.35 4.16
N ARG A 201 -41.12 -14.57 4.86
CA ARG A 201 -41.44 -13.19 5.26
C ARG A 201 -40.17 -12.32 5.18
N ILE A 202 -40.29 -11.14 4.53
CA ILE A 202 -39.32 -10.07 4.59
C ILE A 202 -39.96 -8.88 5.28
N ILE A 203 -39.30 -8.32 6.30
CA ILE A 203 -39.77 -7.13 7.04
C ILE A 203 -38.75 -6.02 6.79
N HIS A 204 -39.14 -5.00 6.07
CA HIS A 204 -38.36 -3.78 5.88
C HIS A 204 -38.81 -2.74 6.90
N ASN A 205 -37.99 -2.51 7.90
CA ASN A 205 -38.23 -1.53 8.97
C ASN A 205 -37.34 -0.30 8.73
N GLN A 206 -37.93 0.76 8.18
CA GLN A 206 -37.20 1.99 7.88
C GLN A 206 -36.79 2.77 9.14
N ASN A 207 -37.55 2.67 10.23
CA ASN A 207 -37.20 3.31 11.50
C ASN A 207 -35.92 2.72 12.09
N GLU A 208 -35.76 1.41 12.00
CA GLU A 208 -34.58 0.70 12.46
C GLU A 208 -33.48 0.65 11.39
N GLN A 209 -33.81 1.01 10.16
CA GLN A 209 -32.93 0.91 9.00
C GLN A 209 -32.40 -0.53 8.81
N MET A 210 -33.31 -1.50 8.91
CA MET A 210 -33.02 -2.94 8.87
C MET A 210 -34.02 -3.67 7.98
N ILE A 211 -33.54 -4.75 7.38
CA ILE A 211 -34.35 -5.73 6.68
C ILE A 211 -34.19 -7.06 7.41
N TYR A 212 -35.29 -7.66 7.81
CA TYR A 212 -35.35 -8.94 8.52
C TYR A 212 -35.96 -9.99 7.60
N TYR A 213 -35.31 -11.13 7.53
CA TYR A 213 -35.74 -12.26 6.71
C TYR A 213 -36.06 -13.45 7.60
N LYS A 214 -37.21 -14.08 7.40
CA LYS A 214 -37.63 -15.29 8.10
C LYS A 214 -37.79 -16.42 7.09
N ASP A 215 -37.21 -17.59 7.39
CA ASP A 215 -37.17 -18.76 6.53
C ASP A 215 -36.63 -18.38 5.17
N ALA A 216 -35.39 -17.87 5.15
CA ALA A 216 -34.75 -17.30 3.98
C ALA A 216 -33.85 -18.32 3.27
N THR A 217 -33.91 -18.36 1.95
CA THR A 217 -33.02 -19.13 1.09
C THR A 217 -32.27 -18.17 0.17
N LEU A 218 -30.94 -18.20 0.25
CA LEU A 218 -30.07 -17.54 -0.70
C LEU A 218 -29.97 -18.42 -1.94
N GLU A 219 -30.29 -17.86 -3.09
CA GLU A 219 -30.24 -18.55 -4.39
C GLU A 219 -29.23 -17.87 -5.30
N PHE A 220 -28.49 -18.68 -6.07
CA PHE A 220 -27.69 -18.24 -7.22
C PHE A 220 -28.26 -18.85 -8.49
N PHE A 221 -28.51 -18.01 -9.52
CA PHE A 221 -29.12 -18.45 -10.80
C PHE A 221 -30.43 -19.23 -10.60
N GLY A 222 -31.19 -18.94 -9.54
CA GLY A 222 -32.41 -19.64 -9.18
C GLY A 222 -32.21 -20.98 -8.45
N LEU A 223 -30.96 -21.39 -8.18
CA LEU A 223 -30.67 -22.61 -7.44
C LEU A 223 -30.42 -22.26 -5.95
N PRO A 224 -31.03 -22.99 -4.99
CA PRO A 224 -30.85 -22.76 -3.57
C PRO A 224 -29.41 -23.12 -3.15
N PHE A 225 -28.72 -22.16 -2.53
CA PHE A 225 -27.33 -22.30 -2.06
C PHE A 225 -27.24 -22.45 -0.54
N ALA A 226 -27.97 -21.62 0.21
CA ALA A 226 -27.95 -21.63 1.67
C ALA A 226 -29.34 -21.29 2.24
N TYR A 227 -29.70 -21.90 3.38
CA TYR A 227 -30.92 -21.65 4.11
C TYR A 227 -30.64 -21.04 5.49
N PHE A 228 -31.39 -19.99 5.85
CA PHE A 228 -31.30 -19.27 7.12
C PHE A 228 -32.68 -19.18 7.73
N PRO A 229 -32.94 -19.80 8.91
CA PRO A 229 -34.23 -19.68 9.60
C PRO A 229 -34.56 -18.22 9.96
N TYR A 230 -33.52 -17.46 10.30
CA TYR A 230 -33.58 -16.03 10.56
C TYR A 230 -32.29 -15.37 10.10
N PHE A 231 -32.43 -14.25 9.43
CA PHE A 231 -31.33 -13.45 8.95
C PHE A 231 -31.73 -11.97 8.94
N SER A 232 -30.79 -11.05 9.09
CA SER A 232 -31.07 -9.62 8.96
C SER A 232 -29.89 -8.91 8.27
N SER A 233 -30.21 -7.91 7.48
CA SER A 233 -29.22 -7.04 6.84
C SER A 233 -29.57 -5.58 7.09
N PRO A 234 -28.61 -4.66 7.10
CA PRO A 234 -28.89 -3.23 7.03
C PRO A 234 -29.69 -2.89 5.78
N ASP A 235 -30.50 -1.83 5.86
CA ASP A 235 -31.07 -1.20 4.70
C ASP A 235 -29.93 -0.70 3.78
N PRO A 236 -29.97 -0.93 2.47
CA PRO A 236 -28.92 -0.55 1.53
C PRO A 236 -28.54 0.93 1.53
N THR A 237 -29.44 1.80 1.95
CA THR A 237 -29.19 3.25 2.07
C THR A 237 -28.26 3.60 3.24
N VAL A 238 -28.04 2.66 4.16
CA VAL A 238 -27.27 2.87 5.38
C VAL A 238 -25.81 2.44 5.16
N LYS A 239 -24.90 3.39 5.17
CA LYS A 239 -23.47 3.13 4.97
C LYS A 239 -22.78 2.43 6.15
N ARG A 240 -23.31 2.58 7.39
CA ARG A 240 -22.69 2.04 8.62
C ARG A 240 -23.78 1.61 9.61
N LYS A 241 -23.83 0.34 9.94
CA LYS A 241 -24.78 -0.24 10.90
C LYS A 241 -24.08 -1.30 11.75
N THR A 242 -24.40 -1.33 13.04
CA THR A 242 -23.95 -2.39 13.94
C THR A 242 -24.54 -3.74 13.53
N GLY A 243 -23.70 -4.77 13.44
CA GLY A 243 -24.12 -6.11 13.06
C GLY A 243 -22.97 -7.05 12.74
N PHE A 244 -23.31 -8.31 12.50
CA PHE A 244 -22.36 -9.30 12.02
C PHE A 244 -22.00 -9.04 10.56
N LEU A 245 -20.73 -9.21 10.23
CA LEU A 245 -20.22 -9.17 8.87
C LEU A 245 -20.23 -10.58 8.27
N MET A 246 -19.91 -10.68 7.00
CA MET A 246 -19.81 -11.96 6.31
C MET A 246 -18.71 -12.83 6.94
N PRO A 247 -18.93 -14.16 7.06
CA PRO A 247 -17.97 -15.06 7.66
C PRO A 247 -16.71 -15.18 6.80
N GLU A 248 -15.57 -15.42 7.46
CA GLU A 248 -14.28 -15.69 6.84
C GLU A 248 -13.89 -17.15 7.05
N PHE A 249 -13.24 -17.76 6.05
CA PHE A 249 -12.78 -19.15 6.11
C PHE A 249 -11.32 -19.24 5.71
N TYR A 250 -10.58 -20.08 6.43
CA TYR A 250 -9.17 -20.31 6.21
C TYR A 250 -8.88 -21.82 6.16
N ASN A 251 -7.88 -22.18 5.40
CA ASN A 251 -7.29 -23.51 5.46
C ASN A 251 -5.77 -23.39 5.37
N ASN A 252 -5.08 -23.89 6.35
CA ASN A 252 -3.62 -23.83 6.45
C ASN A 252 -3.10 -25.10 7.13
N SER A 253 -1.98 -25.66 6.65
CA SER A 253 -1.41 -26.90 7.20
C SER A 253 -0.99 -26.76 8.66
N MET A 254 -0.46 -25.61 9.09
CA MET A 254 0.00 -25.34 10.45
C MET A 254 -1.12 -24.92 11.39
N LEU A 255 -2.12 -24.21 10.88
CA LEU A 255 -3.23 -23.67 11.69
C LEU A 255 -4.47 -24.59 11.68
N GLY A 256 -4.62 -25.44 10.65
CA GLY A 256 -5.82 -26.21 10.39
C GLY A 256 -6.90 -25.41 9.66
N ILE A 257 -8.15 -25.87 9.76
CA ILE A 257 -9.31 -25.18 9.22
C ILE A 257 -9.68 -24.04 10.17
N GLY A 258 -9.85 -22.83 9.65
CA GLY A 258 -10.24 -21.65 10.38
C GLY A 258 -11.60 -21.13 9.93
N ALA A 259 -12.42 -20.68 10.86
CA ALA A 259 -13.67 -19.98 10.57
C ALA A 259 -13.91 -18.88 11.60
N GLY A 260 -14.43 -17.76 11.13
CA GLY A 260 -14.75 -16.62 11.97
C GLY A 260 -15.92 -15.83 11.43
N VAL A 261 -16.64 -15.12 12.31
CA VAL A 261 -17.69 -14.19 11.96
C VAL A 261 -17.41 -12.87 12.65
N PRO A 262 -16.94 -11.85 11.89
CA PRO A 262 -16.66 -10.55 12.47
C PRO A 262 -17.94 -9.84 12.92
N PHE A 263 -17.85 -9.05 13.98
CA PHE A 263 -18.91 -8.18 14.48
C PHE A 263 -18.48 -6.73 14.40
N PHE A 264 -19.22 -5.93 13.66
CA PHE A 264 -19.01 -4.51 13.51
C PHE A 264 -19.91 -3.73 14.48
N TRP A 265 -19.30 -2.90 15.32
CA TRP A 265 -20.01 -2.05 16.26
C TRP A 265 -19.87 -0.57 15.87
N ASN A 266 -20.92 0.00 15.30
CA ASN A 266 -21.02 1.43 15.02
C ASN A 266 -21.36 2.19 16.32
N ILE A 267 -20.34 2.61 17.08
CA ILE A 267 -20.48 3.25 18.39
C ILE A 267 -21.02 4.67 18.24
N ALA A 268 -20.44 5.41 17.26
CA ALA A 268 -20.83 6.79 16.97
C ALA A 268 -20.50 7.12 15.50
N PRO A 269 -20.99 8.24 14.95
CA PRO A 269 -20.67 8.63 13.57
C PRO A 269 -19.18 8.77 13.27
N ASP A 270 -18.38 9.06 14.30
CA ASP A 270 -16.94 9.31 14.21
C ASP A 270 -16.08 8.12 14.63
N ARG A 271 -16.67 7.03 15.17
CA ARG A 271 -15.90 5.90 15.69
C ARG A 271 -16.65 4.58 15.65
N ASP A 272 -15.89 3.53 15.44
CA ASP A 272 -16.40 2.16 15.43
C ASP A 272 -15.35 1.17 15.95
N LEU A 273 -15.83 -0.02 16.28
CA LEU A 273 -15.04 -1.17 16.66
C LEU A 273 -15.48 -2.37 15.83
N THR A 274 -14.53 -3.05 15.23
CA THR A 274 -14.75 -4.38 14.65
C THR A 274 -14.08 -5.40 15.54
N PHE A 275 -14.83 -6.36 16.03
CA PHE A 275 -14.33 -7.54 16.74
C PHE A 275 -14.41 -8.73 15.80
N ASP A 276 -13.29 -9.41 15.56
CA ASP A 276 -13.18 -10.44 14.55
C ASP A 276 -12.54 -11.70 15.15
N PRO A 277 -13.32 -12.57 15.82
CA PRO A 277 -12.88 -13.83 16.35
C PRO A 277 -12.73 -14.85 15.23
N LEU A 278 -11.56 -15.49 15.16
CA LEU A 278 -11.24 -16.53 14.16
C LEU A 278 -10.74 -17.77 14.87
N TYR A 279 -11.49 -18.86 14.81
CA TYR A 279 -11.11 -20.12 15.44
C TYR A 279 -10.42 -21.05 14.45
N PHE A 280 -9.25 -21.52 14.79
CA PHE A 280 -8.46 -22.52 14.07
C PHE A 280 -8.51 -23.88 14.74
N SER A 281 -8.75 -24.93 13.97
CA SER A 281 -8.92 -26.29 14.50
C SER A 281 -7.67 -26.86 15.21
N LYS A 282 -6.45 -26.42 14.86
CA LYS A 282 -5.20 -26.81 15.50
C LYS A 282 -4.74 -25.82 16.58
N GLN A 283 -4.96 -24.52 16.37
CA GLN A 283 -4.33 -23.48 17.18
C GLN A 283 -5.28 -22.80 18.18
N GLY A 284 -6.61 -22.99 18.04
CA GLY A 284 -7.59 -22.37 18.90
C GLY A 284 -8.05 -20.98 18.42
N LEU A 285 -8.46 -20.14 19.36
CA LEU A 285 -9.11 -18.86 19.07
C LEU A 285 -8.09 -17.72 18.90
N LEU A 286 -8.01 -17.17 17.70
CA LEU A 286 -7.37 -15.89 17.42
C LEU A 286 -8.42 -14.78 17.60
N ALA A 287 -8.27 -13.98 18.64
CA ALA A 287 -9.10 -12.79 18.85
C ALA A 287 -8.45 -11.61 18.13
N LYS A 288 -9.19 -11.01 17.19
CA LYS A 288 -8.77 -9.81 16.46
C LYS A 288 -9.72 -8.67 16.77
N GLY A 289 -9.21 -7.43 16.79
CA GLY A 289 -10.03 -6.25 16.98
C GLY A 289 -9.44 -5.05 16.26
N GLU A 290 -10.30 -4.20 15.69
CA GLU A 290 -9.92 -2.94 15.07
C GLU A 290 -10.80 -1.81 15.59
N TRP A 291 -10.18 -0.86 16.25
CA TRP A 291 -10.77 0.44 16.59
C TRP A 291 -10.44 1.45 15.52
N ARG A 292 -11.43 2.22 15.06
CA ARG A 292 -11.24 3.34 14.15
C ARG A 292 -11.93 4.57 14.71
N GLN A 293 -11.22 5.69 14.65
CA GLN A 293 -11.79 6.98 15.05
C GLN A 293 -11.38 8.07 14.06
N ARG A 294 -12.35 8.88 13.68
CA ARG A 294 -12.17 10.08 12.88
C ARG A 294 -12.44 11.30 13.75
N LEU A 295 -11.50 12.23 13.71
CA LEU A 295 -11.57 13.53 14.35
C LEU A 295 -11.72 14.62 13.29
N ILE A 296 -11.89 15.87 13.70
CA ILE A 296 -12.03 16.99 12.76
C ILE A 296 -10.76 17.12 11.92
N ASP A 297 -9.60 17.02 12.54
CA ASP A 297 -8.32 17.29 11.91
C ASP A 297 -7.58 16.01 11.48
N GLY A 298 -8.19 14.83 11.60
CA GLY A 298 -7.53 13.60 11.22
C GLY A 298 -8.27 12.33 11.62
N SER A 299 -7.56 11.21 11.52
CA SER A 299 -8.10 9.91 11.91
C SER A 299 -6.99 8.99 12.39
N TYR A 300 -7.36 8.04 13.23
CA TYR A 300 -6.47 6.97 13.63
C TYR A 300 -7.20 5.63 13.74
N ASN A 301 -6.43 4.57 13.67
CA ASN A 301 -6.90 3.23 13.98
C ASN A 301 -5.95 2.53 14.96
N ILE A 302 -6.48 1.53 15.65
CA ILE A 302 -5.73 0.60 16.48
C ILE A 302 -6.23 -0.80 16.14
N ARG A 303 -5.31 -1.68 15.76
CA ARG A 303 -5.58 -3.10 15.52
C ARG A 303 -4.84 -3.92 16.56
N ALA A 304 -5.51 -4.90 17.15
CA ALA A 304 -4.89 -5.85 18.04
C ALA A 304 -5.31 -7.27 17.65
N ALA A 305 -4.39 -8.21 17.78
CA ALA A 305 -4.70 -9.63 17.63
C ALA A 305 -3.91 -10.43 18.65
N GLY A 306 -4.50 -11.50 19.18
CA GLY A 306 -3.85 -12.37 20.14
C GLY A 306 -4.41 -13.77 20.13
N ILE A 307 -3.55 -14.74 20.38
CA ILE A 307 -3.85 -16.16 20.45
C ILE A 307 -3.01 -16.85 21.53
N GLN A 308 -3.64 -17.76 22.26
CA GLN A 308 -2.95 -18.80 23.00
C GLN A 308 -2.95 -20.07 22.16
N GLN A 309 -1.80 -20.42 21.61
CA GLN A 309 -1.65 -21.56 20.70
C GLN A 309 -1.85 -22.88 21.44
N GLN A 310 -2.66 -23.77 20.87
CA GLN A 310 -2.92 -25.11 21.42
C GLN A 310 -1.87 -26.15 20.98
N ASP A 311 -1.40 -26.05 19.74
CA ASP A 311 -0.41 -26.97 19.16
C ASP A 311 0.83 -26.16 18.71
N ILE A 312 1.70 -25.86 19.70
CA ILE A 312 2.93 -25.09 19.46
C ILE A 312 3.95 -25.87 18.64
N GLU A 313 3.88 -27.21 18.65
CA GLU A 313 4.84 -28.06 17.94
C GLU A 313 4.79 -27.88 16.42
N GLN A 314 3.70 -27.37 15.88
CA GLN A 314 3.62 -26.98 14.46
C GLN A 314 4.63 -25.88 14.09
N PHE A 315 5.14 -25.16 15.08
CA PHE A 315 6.11 -24.08 14.90
C PHE A 315 7.50 -24.43 15.45
N ALA A 316 7.77 -25.72 15.72
CA ALA A 316 9.06 -26.16 16.23
C ALA A 316 10.21 -25.68 15.33
N GLY A 317 11.25 -25.06 15.92
CA GLY A 317 12.37 -24.47 15.19
C GLY A 317 12.10 -23.13 14.50
N LEU A 318 10.87 -22.59 14.57
CA LEU A 318 10.49 -21.32 13.99
C LEU A 318 10.31 -20.24 15.08
N PRO A 319 10.38 -18.94 14.74
CA PRO A 319 10.14 -17.85 15.69
C PRO A 319 8.77 -17.91 16.38
N GLY A 320 7.80 -18.58 15.76
CA GLY A 320 6.45 -18.79 16.28
C GLY A 320 6.32 -19.88 17.32
N TYR A 321 7.40 -20.58 17.73
CA TYR A 321 7.37 -21.61 18.79
C TYR A 321 7.18 -20.96 20.17
N ARG A 322 5.96 -20.51 20.45
CA ARG A 322 5.55 -19.81 21.67
C ARG A 322 4.10 -20.12 21.99
N GLU A 323 3.74 -20.20 23.27
CA GLU A 323 2.36 -20.43 23.68
C GLU A 323 1.47 -19.21 23.39
N ASN A 324 1.92 -18.01 23.76
CA ASN A 324 1.15 -16.77 23.61
C ASN A 324 1.77 -15.91 22.51
N ARG A 325 0.98 -15.60 21.50
CA ARG A 325 1.38 -14.75 20.39
C ARG A 325 0.38 -13.63 20.17
N GLY A 326 0.86 -12.48 19.68
CA GLY A 326 -0.02 -11.37 19.41
C GLY A 326 0.67 -10.19 18.75
N MET A 327 -0.16 -9.21 18.38
CA MET A 327 0.30 -7.97 17.82
C MET A 327 -0.59 -6.79 18.26
N VAL A 328 -0.02 -5.59 18.23
CA VAL A 328 -0.74 -4.33 18.26
C VAL A 328 -0.18 -3.46 17.14
N GLN A 329 -1.07 -2.94 16.32
CA GLN A 329 -0.76 -1.96 15.27
C GLN A 329 -1.59 -0.72 15.48
N SER A 330 -1.02 0.45 15.21
CA SER A 330 -1.75 1.71 15.22
C SER A 330 -1.21 2.61 14.13
N SER A 331 -2.10 3.27 13.40
CA SER A 331 -1.74 4.34 12.48
C SER A 331 -2.64 5.53 12.68
N GLY A 332 -2.08 6.73 12.48
CA GLY A 332 -2.81 7.97 12.59
C GLY A 332 -2.21 9.03 11.68
N ASN A 333 -3.08 9.87 11.12
CA ASN A 333 -2.69 11.01 10.31
C ASN A 333 -3.56 12.21 10.68
N PHE A 334 -2.92 13.35 10.94
CA PHE A 334 -3.53 14.57 11.42
C PHE A 334 -3.01 15.78 10.68
N VAL A 335 -3.92 16.66 10.29
CA VAL A 335 -3.63 17.93 9.64
C VAL A 335 -3.64 19.02 10.71
N ILE A 336 -2.51 19.72 10.90
CA ILE A 336 -2.41 20.88 11.80
C ILE A 336 -2.99 22.11 11.09
N ASN A 337 -2.64 22.27 9.81
CA ASN A 337 -3.16 23.32 8.91
C ASN A 337 -2.85 22.93 7.45
N SER A 338 -3.10 23.82 6.50
CA SER A 338 -2.90 23.56 5.06
C SER A 338 -1.46 23.22 4.67
N GLN A 339 -0.47 23.49 5.53
CA GLN A 339 0.94 23.27 5.26
C GLN A 339 1.54 22.16 6.14
N TRP A 340 0.95 21.83 7.29
CA TRP A 340 1.54 20.95 8.28
C TRP A 340 0.65 19.75 8.58
N GLN A 341 1.25 18.59 8.59
CA GLN A 341 0.63 17.32 9.00
C GLN A 341 1.60 16.50 9.86
N TRP A 342 1.05 15.69 10.74
CA TRP A 342 1.79 14.75 11.55
C TRP A 342 1.07 13.41 11.64
N GLY A 343 1.78 12.38 11.98
CA GLY A 343 1.19 11.08 12.12
C GLY A 343 2.16 10.04 12.64
N TRP A 344 1.65 8.83 12.71
CA TRP A 344 2.42 7.67 13.11
C TRP A 344 1.90 6.40 12.43
N ASP A 345 2.80 5.44 12.28
CA ASP A 345 2.53 4.03 12.05
C ASP A 345 3.32 3.24 13.06
N GLY A 346 2.69 2.35 13.81
CA GLY A 346 3.36 1.55 14.81
C GLY A 346 2.91 0.10 14.73
N THR A 347 3.85 -0.83 14.78
CA THR A 347 3.60 -2.28 14.82
C THR A 347 4.46 -2.90 15.91
N LEU A 348 3.82 -3.55 16.86
CA LEU A 348 4.45 -4.37 17.89
C LEU A 348 3.96 -5.80 17.75
N THR A 349 4.86 -6.76 17.74
CA THR A 349 4.53 -8.19 17.63
C THR A 349 5.25 -8.99 18.70
N SER A 350 4.67 -10.10 19.07
CA SER A 350 5.31 -11.09 19.97
C SER A 350 6.56 -11.71 19.34
N ASP A 351 6.53 -11.90 18.04
CA ASP A 351 7.58 -12.45 17.21
C ASP A 351 7.42 -11.99 15.76
N ARG A 352 8.50 -12.13 14.98
CA ARG A 352 8.59 -11.60 13.60
C ARG A 352 7.68 -12.30 12.58
N THR A 353 7.26 -13.55 12.84
CA THR A 353 6.44 -14.32 11.89
C THR A 353 4.95 -14.28 12.19
N PHE A 354 4.52 -13.76 13.36
CA PHE A 354 3.11 -13.76 13.79
C PHE A 354 2.17 -13.19 12.73
N LEU A 355 2.50 -12.03 12.18
CA LEU A 355 1.67 -11.36 11.18
C LEU A 355 1.47 -12.21 9.92
N ARG A 356 2.51 -12.90 9.49
CA ARG A 356 2.51 -13.75 8.30
C ARG A 356 1.81 -15.08 8.55
N ASP A 357 2.17 -15.76 9.65
CA ASP A 357 1.62 -17.07 9.98
C ASP A 357 0.10 -17.05 10.07
N TYR A 358 -0.47 -15.98 10.62
CA TYR A 358 -1.91 -15.80 10.74
C TYR A 358 -2.56 -14.98 9.61
N GLY A 359 -1.80 -14.66 8.56
CA GLY A 359 -2.30 -13.97 7.38
C GLY A 359 -2.82 -12.55 7.63
N LEU A 360 -2.25 -11.85 8.63
CA LEU A 360 -2.64 -10.51 9.04
C LEU A 360 -2.01 -9.40 8.20
N ILE A 361 -1.11 -9.75 7.30
CA ILE A 361 -0.41 -8.87 6.35
C ILE A 361 -0.50 -9.42 4.92
N GLY A 362 -0.15 -8.57 3.95
CA GLY A 362 0.01 -8.98 2.56
C GLY A 362 1.14 -10.01 2.38
N ALA A 363 0.97 -10.94 1.44
CA ALA A 363 1.95 -12.00 1.20
C ALA A 363 3.33 -11.48 0.80
N ALA A 364 3.40 -10.32 0.14
CA ALA A 364 4.65 -9.71 -0.33
C ALA A 364 5.31 -8.77 0.69
N GLU A 365 4.74 -8.57 1.87
CA GLU A 365 5.35 -7.71 2.89
C GLU A 365 6.49 -8.44 3.60
N THR A 366 7.70 -7.87 3.52
CA THR A 366 8.92 -8.41 4.14
C THR A 366 9.31 -7.68 5.41
N GLU A 367 8.79 -6.48 5.62
CA GLU A 367 9.10 -5.63 6.77
C GLU A 367 7.89 -4.79 7.20
N LYS A 368 7.91 -4.29 8.43
CA LYS A 368 7.03 -3.25 8.95
C LYS A 368 7.86 -2.09 9.45
N ILE A 369 7.52 -0.89 8.99
CA ILE A 369 8.15 0.34 9.44
C ILE A 369 7.24 0.98 10.49
N SER A 370 7.73 1.04 11.73
CA SER A 370 7.09 1.84 12.77
C SER A 370 7.72 3.23 12.76
N GLN A 371 6.92 4.27 12.58
CA GLN A 371 7.40 5.64 12.46
C GLN A 371 6.49 6.63 13.16
N ALA A 372 7.07 7.75 13.58
CA ALA A 372 6.34 8.96 13.91
C ALA A 372 6.94 10.10 13.08
N TYR A 373 6.10 10.93 12.52
CA TYR A 373 6.54 11.95 11.59
C TYR A 373 5.79 13.28 11.76
N LEU A 374 6.48 14.37 11.40
CA LEU A 374 5.92 15.69 11.18
C LEU A 374 6.43 16.20 9.85
N THR A 375 5.50 16.53 8.94
CA THR A 375 5.83 17.09 7.63
C THR A 375 5.20 18.47 7.46
N GLY A 376 5.98 19.36 6.83
CA GLY A 376 5.53 20.70 6.48
C GLY A 376 5.86 21.00 5.02
N GLN A 377 4.92 21.55 4.28
CA GLN A 377 5.12 21.95 2.89
C GLN A 377 4.59 23.36 2.67
N GLY A 378 5.49 24.29 2.45
CA GLY A 378 5.17 25.63 2.00
C GLY A 378 5.44 25.79 0.51
N ASP A 379 5.17 26.98 -0.03
CA ASP A 379 5.37 27.28 -1.46
C ASP A 379 6.82 27.04 -1.93
N ARG A 380 7.79 27.30 -1.04
CA ARG A 380 9.21 27.22 -1.34
C ARG A 380 10.01 26.46 -0.28
N SER A 381 9.33 25.77 0.62
CA SER A 381 9.96 25.04 1.72
C SER A 381 9.36 23.67 1.87
N PHE A 382 10.21 22.75 2.25
CA PHE A 382 9.84 21.40 2.65
C PHE A 382 10.52 21.08 3.98
N PHE A 383 9.77 20.54 4.91
CA PHE A 383 10.20 20.09 6.22
C PHE A 383 9.70 18.68 6.46
N ASP A 384 10.59 17.80 6.89
CA ASP A 384 10.24 16.43 7.28
C ASP A 384 11.12 15.97 8.43
N VAL A 385 10.51 15.54 9.52
CA VAL A 385 11.20 14.89 10.63
C VAL A 385 10.52 13.57 10.93
N ARG A 386 11.33 12.50 11.08
CA ARG A 386 10.84 11.12 11.32
C ARG A 386 11.74 10.40 12.29
N GLY A 387 11.10 9.64 13.19
CA GLY A 387 11.75 8.54 13.90
C GLY A 387 11.22 7.23 13.35
N MET A 388 12.09 6.29 13.02
CA MET A 388 11.74 5.02 12.36
C MET A 388 12.36 3.84 13.09
N TYR A 389 11.56 2.80 13.24
CA TYR A 389 11.97 1.48 13.68
C TYR A 389 11.51 0.44 12.69
N PHE A 390 12.41 -0.36 12.20
CA PHE A 390 12.14 -1.39 11.20
C PHE A 390 12.02 -2.75 11.88
N LEU A 391 10.98 -3.49 11.56
CA LEU A 391 10.74 -4.85 12.00
C LEU A 391 10.80 -5.78 10.80
N GLY A 392 11.83 -6.61 10.72
CA GLY A 392 11.93 -7.67 9.73
C GLY A 392 10.91 -8.77 10.00
N LEU A 393 10.26 -9.28 8.97
CA LEU A 393 9.17 -10.26 9.04
C LEU A 393 9.57 -11.63 8.47
N SER A 394 10.80 -11.77 7.97
CA SER A 394 11.32 -13.03 7.49
C SER A 394 11.78 -13.92 8.65
N VAL A 395 11.70 -15.24 8.46
CA VAL A 395 12.23 -16.23 9.42
C VAL A 395 13.74 -16.02 9.68
N THR A 396 14.45 -15.57 8.65
CA THR A 396 15.91 -15.38 8.67
C THR A 396 16.37 -14.01 9.15
N ASP A 397 15.45 -13.04 9.33
CA ASP A 397 15.81 -11.68 9.74
C ASP A 397 16.45 -11.69 11.14
N ASN A 398 17.52 -10.92 11.29
CA ASN A 398 18.16 -10.66 12.58
C ASN A 398 17.88 -9.19 12.97
N GLN A 399 17.12 -8.99 14.04
CA GLN A 399 16.74 -7.66 14.50
C GLN A 399 17.92 -6.81 15.00
N ASP A 400 19.01 -7.46 15.45
CA ASP A 400 20.22 -6.77 15.93
C ASP A 400 21.00 -6.09 14.79
N LEU A 401 20.79 -6.55 13.54
CA LEU A 401 21.36 -5.94 12.32
C LEU A 401 20.51 -4.78 11.78
N ILE A 402 19.27 -4.65 12.23
CA ILE A 402 18.34 -3.67 11.72
C ILE A 402 18.42 -2.37 12.52
N PRO A 403 18.62 -1.20 11.89
CA PRO A 403 18.84 0.05 12.60
C PRO A 403 17.55 0.68 13.14
N VAL A 404 17.72 1.51 14.18
CA VAL A 404 16.76 2.55 14.57
C VAL A 404 17.22 3.85 13.95
N VAL A 405 16.33 4.54 13.24
CA VAL A 405 16.70 5.71 12.43
C VAL A 405 15.87 6.93 12.82
N GLY A 406 16.55 8.06 13.05
CA GLY A 406 15.95 9.37 13.16
C GLY A 406 16.42 10.26 12.02
N THR A 407 15.49 10.86 11.26
CA THR A 407 15.84 11.72 10.15
C THR A 407 15.16 13.08 10.25
N PHE A 408 15.85 14.10 9.76
CA PHE A 408 15.31 15.44 9.56
C PHE A 408 15.77 15.97 8.21
N ASN A 409 14.83 16.45 7.40
CA ASN A 409 15.09 17.07 6.11
C ASN A 409 14.43 18.45 6.07
N TYR A 410 15.18 19.46 5.65
CA TYR A 410 14.67 20.79 5.40
C TYR A 410 15.25 21.35 4.11
N ASN A 411 14.38 21.77 3.22
CA ASN A 411 14.75 22.43 1.97
C ASN A 411 14.03 23.77 1.89
N TYR A 412 14.76 24.81 1.51
CA TYR A 412 14.21 26.15 1.31
C TYR A 412 14.82 26.82 0.07
N VAL A 413 13.97 27.30 -0.83
CA VAL A 413 14.36 28.12 -1.98
C VAL A 413 14.04 29.58 -1.66
N PHE A 414 15.02 30.45 -1.73
CA PHE A 414 14.83 31.88 -1.42
C PHE A 414 13.84 32.53 -2.38
N GLY A 415 12.93 33.32 -1.84
CA GLY A 415 11.91 34.01 -2.62
C GLY A 415 12.45 35.07 -3.57
N ASN A 416 13.49 35.75 -3.15
CA ASN A 416 14.17 36.80 -3.94
C ASN A 416 15.40 36.23 -4.62
N PRO A 417 15.61 36.50 -5.92
CA PRO A 417 16.81 36.09 -6.63
C PRO A 417 18.08 36.68 -5.97
N ILE A 418 19.07 35.82 -5.71
CA ILE A 418 20.39 36.26 -5.23
C ILE A 418 21.29 36.41 -6.45
N PHE A 419 21.85 37.60 -6.67
CA PHE A 419 22.62 37.96 -7.90
C PHE A 419 21.86 37.61 -9.20
N GLY A 420 20.54 37.71 -9.16
CA GLY A 420 19.67 37.41 -10.28
C GLY A 420 19.54 35.88 -10.60
N GLY A 421 19.97 35.01 -9.70
CA GLY A 421 19.87 33.56 -9.78
C GLY A 421 19.01 32.97 -8.67
N GLU A 422 18.63 31.72 -8.81
CA GLU A 422 17.98 30.90 -7.80
C GLU A 422 19.01 30.48 -6.75
N ALA A 423 18.70 30.64 -5.48
CA ALA A 423 19.49 30.14 -4.38
C ALA A 423 18.61 29.44 -3.34
N GLY A 424 19.21 28.54 -2.60
CA GLY A 424 18.51 27.82 -1.54
C GLY A 424 19.44 27.13 -0.57
N VAL A 425 18.82 26.57 0.45
CA VAL A 425 19.50 25.75 1.46
C VAL A 425 18.82 24.40 1.58
N LYS A 426 19.65 23.37 1.81
CA LYS A 426 19.20 22.03 2.19
C LYS A 426 19.88 21.66 3.49
N VAL A 427 19.13 21.12 4.43
CA VAL A 427 19.64 20.59 5.69
C VAL A 427 19.16 19.17 5.85
N ASN A 428 20.05 18.28 6.19
CA ASN A 428 19.75 16.89 6.50
C ASN A 428 20.41 16.53 7.83
N PHE A 429 19.65 15.93 8.72
CA PHE A 429 20.16 15.26 9.90
C PHE A 429 19.77 13.78 9.81
N ASN A 430 20.71 12.91 10.15
CA ASN A 430 20.50 11.48 10.23
C ASN A 430 21.11 10.94 11.52
N SER A 431 20.35 10.14 12.27
CA SER A 431 20.80 9.45 13.47
C SER A 431 20.45 7.98 13.31
N VAL A 432 21.46 7.14 13.34
CA VAL A 432 21.34 5.68 13.17
C VAL A 432 21.95 4.99 14.38
N SER A 433 21.22 4.01 14.93
CA SER A 433 21.71 3.16 16.02
C SER A 433 21.46 1.70 15.66
N ARG A 434 22.49 0.86 15.78
CA ARG A 434 22.44 -0.56 15.44
C ARG A 434 23.24 -1.37 16.47
N THR A 435 22.70 -2.52 16.86
CA THR A 435 23.31 -3.37 17.89
C THR A 435 24.56 -4.10 17.39
N GLU A 436 24.46 -4.70 16.19
CA GLU A 436 25.52 -5.50 15.57
C GLU A 436 25.84 -5.00 14.16
N ALA A 437 27.07 -5.27 13.70
CA ALA A 437 27.48 -4.93 12.34
C ALA A 437 26.76 -5.82 11.31
N ASP A 438 26.21 -5.18 10.28
CA ASP A 438 25.59 -5.88 9.17
C ASP A 438 26.62 -6.12 8.05
N PHE A 439 27.07 -7.37 7.93
CA PHE A 439 28.00 -7.82 6.92
C PHE A 439 27.33 -8.70 5.87
N VAL A 440 27.59 -8.42 4.60
CA VAL A 440 27.15 -9.23 3.46
C VAL A 440 28.35 -9.86 2.80
N GLY A 441 28.30 -11.17 2.57
CA GLY A 441 29.37 -11.92 1.91
C GLY A 441 29.46 -11.62 0.43
N THR A 442 30.70 -11.48 -0.05
CA THR A 442 31.00 -11.26 -1.49
C THR A 442 31.53 -12.53 -2.17
N SER A 443 31.60 -13.67 -1.50
CA SER A 443 32.00 -14.93 -2.11
C SER A 443 30.90 -15.99 -2.04
N ALA A 444 30.86 -16.87 -3.04
CA ALA A 444 29.93 -18.02 -3.03
C ALA A 444 30.14 -18.93 -1.82
N ALA A 445 31.38 -19.02 -1.28
CA ALA A 445 31.69 -19.79 -0.10
C ALA A 445 31.08 -19.18 1.19
N THR A 446 31.02 -17.86 1.31
CA THR A 446 30.41 -17.19 2.46
C THR A 446 28.88 -17.28 2.44
N SER A 447 28.27 -17.29 1.26
CA SER A 447 26.83 -17.50 1.09
C SER A 447 26.38 -18.89 1.55
N TRP A 448 27.26 -19.92 1.44
CA TRP A 448 26.92 -21.28 1.82
C TRP A 448 26.99 -21.56 3.33
N VAL A 449 27.82 -20.84 4.04
CA VAL A 449 27.97 -21.03 5.51
C VAL A 449 26.71 -20.56 6.25
N GLY A 450 25.98 -19.60 5.73
CA GLY A 450 24.71 -19.15 6.30
C GLY A 450 23.62 -20.21 6.35
N GLY A 451 23.56 -21.12 5.37
CA GLY A 451 22.55 -22.19 5.33
C GLY A 451 22.74 -23.31 6.39
N ALA A 452 23.98 -23.56 6.83
CA ALA A 452 24.27 -24.63 7.75
C ALA A 452 24.22 -24.25 9.24
N THR A 453 24.28 -22.97 9.56
CA THR A 453 24.44 -22.45 10.93
C THR A 453 23.30 -21.54 11.41
N GLY A 454 22.25 -21.38 10.62
CA GLY A 454 21.16 -20.42 10.90
C GLY A 454 21.53 -18.95 10.66
N ILE A 455 22.70 -18.67 10.09
CA ILE A 455 23.10 -17.34 9.63
C ILE A 455 22.47 -17.11 8.26
N PRO A 456 21.89 -15.91 7.98
CA PRO A 456 21.25 -15.62 6.68
C PRO A 456 22.23 -15.81 5.52
N PRO A 457 21.77 -16.35 4.38
CA PRO A 457 22.58 -16.45 3.17
C PRO A 457 23.15 -15.08 2.79
N GLY A 458 24.44 -15.04 2.45
CA GLY A 458 25.15 -13.80 2.13
C GLY A 458 25.73 -13.05 3.32
N SER A 459 25.47 -13.49 4.56
CA SER A 459 26.08 -12.91 5.75
C SER A 459 27.48 -13.43 5.97
N CYS A 460 28.37 -12.61 6.51
CA CYS A 460 29.70 -13.01 6.93
C CYS A 460 29.72 -13.48 8.38
N LEU A 461 30.56 -14.48 8.69
CA LEU A 461 30.82 -14.89 10.06
C LEU A 461 31.69 -13.84 10.76
N LEU A 462 31.15 -13.22 11.80
CA LEU A 462 31.86 -12.21 12.61
C LEU A 462 33.16 -12.74 13.25
N SER A 463 33.28 -14.06 13.46
CA SER A 463 34.45 -14.67 14.10
C SER A 463 35.71 -14.76 13.23
N ASN A 464 35.57 -14.66 11.91
CA ASN A 464 36.70 -14.65 10.97
C ASN A 464 36.33 -13.98 9.62
N PRO A 465 35.97 -12.66 9.61
CA PRO A 465 35.68 -11.97 8.37
C PRO A 465 36.95 -11.80 7.56
N ASN A 466 36.94 -12.29 6.31
CA ASN A 466 37.96 -11.93 5.37
C ASN A 466 37.50 -10.61 4.69
N PRO A 467 38.22 -9.50 4.87
CA PRO A 467 37.80 -8.20 4.33
C PRO A 467 37.62 -8.15 2.82
N THR A 468 38.25 -9.05 2.10
CA THR A 468 38.08 -9.18 0.63
C THR A 468 36.78 -9.94 0.26
N GLN A 469 36.09 -10.50 1.22
CA GLN A 469 34.91 -11.34 0.99
C GLN A 469 33.64 -10.84 1.69
N CYS A 470 33.73 -9.73 2.41
CA CYS A 470 32.62 -9.19 3.19
C CYS A 470 32.50 -7.69 3.01
N LEU A 471 31.28 -7.24 2.78
CA LEU A 471 30.92 -5.82 2.73
C LEU A 471 30.19 -5.42 4.01
N LEU A 472 30.55 -4.29 4.59
CA LEU A 472 29.83 -3.69 5.71
C LEU A 472 28.64 -2.88 5.17
N ARG A 473 27.44 -3.41 5.35
CA ARG A 473 26.18 -2.76 4.97
C ARG A 473 25.60 -1.91 6.09
N GLY A 474 26.05 -2.10 7.31
CA GLY A 474 25.62 -1.30 8.45
C GLY A 474 26.66 -1.32 9.57
N ALA A 475 27.05 -0.12 10.04
CA ALA A 475 27.97 0.01 11.15
C ALA A 475 27.29 -0.26 12.49
N PRO A 476 27.94 -0.98 13.44
CA PRO A 476 27.40 -1.20 14.78
C PRO A 476 27.66 0.02 15.66
N GLY A 477 26.76 0.34 16.56
CA GLY A 477 26.86 1.49 17.45
C GLY A 477 25.96 2.66 17.06
N ASP A 478 26.37 3.87 17.37
CA ASP A 478 25.59 5.08 17.14
C ASP A 478 26.31 6.01 16.15
N TYR A 479 25.56 6.47 15.16
CA TYR A 479 26.06 7.41 14.17
C TYR A 479 25.07 8.57 14.00
N GLN A 480 25.57 9.80 14.11
CA GLN A 480 24.77 11.00 13.93
C GLN A 480 25.49 11.94 12.95
N ARG A 481 24.75 12.46 11.97
CA ARG A 481 25.30 13.41 10.99
C ARG A 481 24.33 14.55 10.77
N LEU A 482 24.85 15.76 10.81
CA LEU A 482 24.21 16.99 10.37
C LEU A 482 24.91 17.50 9.11
N SER A 483 24.17 17.64 8.03
CA SER A 483 24.64 18.16 6.75
C SER A 483 23.89 19.41 6.38
N GLY A 484 24.60 20.45 5.95
CA GLY A 484 24.03 21.67 5.41
C GLY A 484 24.61 21.95 4.02
N GLU A 485 23.79 22.27 3.06
CA GLU A 485 24.17 22.68 1.72
C GLU A 485 23.51 23.99 1.35
N PHE A 486 24.30 24.98 1.00
CA PHE A 486 23.85 26.18 0.30
C PHE A 486 24.13 26.02 -1.18
N TYR A 487 23.18 26.35 -2.04
CA TYR A 487 23.38 26.33 -3.50
C TYR A 487 22.86 27.59 -4.17
N TRP A 488 23.47 27.90 -5.31
CA TRP A 488 23.09 28.98 -6.21
C TRP A 488 23.26 28.54 -7.67
N LYS A 489 22.34 28.94 -8.54
CA LYS A 489 22.41 28.73 -9.98
C LYS A 489 21.71 29.86 -10.75
N LYS A 490 22.17 30.15 -11.96
CA LYS A 490 21.55 31.14 -12.84
C LYS A 490 21.67 30.71 -14.30
N THR A 491 20.56 30.58 -14.99
CA THR A 491 20.56 30.30 -16.42
C THR A 491 20.58 31.61 -17.22
N LEU A 492 21.53 31.72 -18.14
CA LEU A 492 21.72 32.79 -19.08
C LEU A 492 21.51 32.22 -20.48
N THR A 493 20.66 32.86 -21.29
CA THR A 493 20.46 32.50 -22.70
C THR A 493 21.01 33.61 -23.57
N ASP A 494 21.89 33.28 -24.48
CA ASP A 494 22.47 34.24 -25.44
C ASP A 494 21.55 34.42 -26.66
N ALA A 495 21.94 35.32 -27.54
CA ALA A 495 21.18 35.62 -28.76
C ALA A 495 21.15 34.46 -29.78
N ALA A 496 22.05 33.51 -29.69
CA ALA A 496 22.06 32.29 -30.51
C ALA A 496 21.21 31.16 -29.93
N GLY A 497 20.63 31.36 -28.73
CA GLY A 497 19.82 30.35 -28.04
C GLY A 497 20.62 29.36 -27.18
N GLN A 498 21.94 29.61 -27.02
CA GLN A 498 22.77 28.82 -26.12
C GLN A 498 22.44 29.12 -24.66
N MET A 499 22.37 28.11 -23.84
CA MET A 499 22.03 28.20 -22.44
C MET A 499 23.25 27.91 -21.56
N TRP A 500 23.64 28.89 -20.78
CA TRP A 500 24.77 28.84 -19.86
C TRP A 500 24.26 28.92 -18.44
N THR A 501 24.45 27.89 -17.64
CA THR A 501 24.01 27.86 -16.24
C THR A 501 25.21 27.68 -15.32
N PRO A 502 25.88 28.79 -14.93
CA PRO A 502 26.83 28.76 -13.82
C PRO A 502 26.11 28.37 -12.53
N PHE A 503 26.75 27.54 -11.74
CA PHE A 503 26.25 27.13 -10.44
C PHE A 503 27.37 27.01 -9.42
N ALA A 504 27.01 27.16 -8.16
CA ALA A 504 27.90 26.98 -7.03
C ALA A 504 27.14 26.36 -5.88
N SER A 505 27.80 25.52 -5.11
CA SER A 505 27.29 25.05 -3.83
C SER A 505 28.41 24.89 -2.80
N ALA A 506 28.04 24.94 -1.55
CA ALA A 506 28.93 24.64 -0.44
C ALA A 506 28.20 23.76 0.54
N ARG A 507 28.72 22.56 0.75
CA ARG A 507 28.21 21.60 1.71
C ARG A 507 29.17 21.44 2.88
N VAL A 508 28.62 21.36 4.09
CA VAL A 508 29.36 21.05 5.33
C VAL A 508 28.63 19.92 6.03
N ASP A 509 29.35 18.90 6.41
CA ASP A 509 28.89 17.78 7.21
C ASP A 509 29.65 17.78 8.54
N VAL A 510 28.93 17.62 9.64
CA VAL A 510 29.47 17.35 10.98
C VAL A 510 28.85 16.06 11.47
N ALA A 511 29.67 15.13 11.90
CA ALA A 511 29.19 13.84 12.37
C ALA A 511 29.87 13.41 13.65
N HIS A 512 29.13 12.69 14.46
CA HIS A 512 29.61 11.96 15.62
C HIS A 512 29.37 10.48 15.40
N ALA A 513 30.42 9.68 15.49
CA ALA A 513 30.34 8.24 15.31
C ALA A 513 30.91 7.54 16.56
N ASN A 514 30.11 6.72 17.21
CA ASN A 514 30.52 5.84 18.30
C ASN A 514 30.36 4.40 17.82
N ILE A 515 31.38 3.93 17.11
CA ILE A 515 31.36 2.61 16.45
C ILE A 515 31.81 1.55 17.44
N SER A 516 30.97 0.56 17.69
CA SER A 516 31.31 -0.61 18.46
C SER A 516 32.44 -1.42 17.80
N ALA A 517 33.05 -2.35 18.52
CA ALA A 517 34.19 -3.09 18.02
C ALA A 517 33.90 -3.76 16.67
N LEU A 518 34.64 -3.36 15.66
CA LEU A 518 34.71 -4.02 14.36
C LEU A 518 35.81 -5.08 14.41
N PRO A 519 35.72 -6.18 13.65
CA PRO A 519 36.77 -7.17 13.58
C PRO A 519 38.08 -6.54 13.11
N THR A 520 39.17 -6.82 13.83
CA THR A 520 40.51 -6.23 13.64
C THR A 520 41.18 -6.63 12.31
N ASN A 521 40.66 -7.64 11.64
CA ASN A 521 41.23 -8.18 10.38
C ASN A 521 40.81 -7.42 9.12
N TYR A 522 40.05 -6.33 9.27
CA TYR A 522 39.56 -5.53 8.14
C TYR A 522 40.60 -4.62 7.48
N THR A 523 41.85 -4.59 7.99
CA THR A 523 42.85 -3.60 7.59
C THR A 523 43.68 -4.00 6.36
N ASP A 524 43.67 -5.25 5.89
CA ASP A 524 44.66 -5.77 4.95
C ASP A 524 44.12 -6.26 3.60
N GLY A 525 42.97 -5.81 3.14
CA GLY A 525 42.40 -6.17 1.82
C GLY A 525 43.01 -5.36 0.66
N PRO A 526 43.25 -5.95 -0.52
CA PRO A 526 43.87 -5.27 -1.67
C PRO A 526 43.03 -4.15 -2.26
N THR A 527 41.75 -4.08 -1.93
CA THR A 527 40.83 -3.03 -2.37
C THR A 527 40.67 -1.90 -1.36
N LEU A 528 41.11 -2.08 -0.12
CA LEU A 528 41.00 -1.09 0.94
C LEU A 528 42.36 -0.44 1.15
N ALA A 529 42.57 0.72 0.55
CA ALA A 529 43.68 1.60 0.98
C ALA A 529 43.44 1.97 2.44
N GLY A 530 44.43 1.81 3.32
CA GLY A 530 44.35 1.91 4.79
C GLY A 530 43.70 3.22 5.36
N GLN A 531 43.27 4.17 4.50
CA GLN A 531 42.56 5.39 4.83
C GLN A 531 41.02 5.28 4.70
N ASN A 532 40.52 4.22 4.07
CA ASN A 532 39.09 4.05 3.77
C ASN A 532 38.39 3.03 4.69
N VAL A 533 39.01 2.68 5.80
CA VAL A 533 38.48 1.75 6.79
C VAL A 533 37.85 2.53 7.94
N LEU A 534 36.60 2.22 8.23
CA LEU A 534 35.92 2.72 9.42
C LEU A 534 36.62 2.22 10.69
N GLN A 535 36.91 3.12 11.62
CA GLN A 535 37.58 2.79 12.88
C GLN A 535 36.54 2.57 13.98
N SER A 536 36.82 1.60 14.89
CA SER A 536 36.05 1.45 16.13
C SER A 536 36.41 2.55 17.13
N GLY A 537 35.42 2.96 17.93
CA GLY A 537 35.57 3.99 18.96
C GLY A 537 34.73 5.26 18.67
N ASN A 538 35.03 6.30 19.45
CA ASN A 538 34.38 7.61 19.27
C ASN A 538 35.21 8.49 18.34
N ASP A 539 34.57 9.06 17.34
CA ASP A 539 35.20 9.98 16.40
C ASP A 539 34.23 11.15 16.06
N ASP A 540 34.76 12.36 16.11
CA ASP A 540 34.07 13.56 15.66
C ASP A 540 34.59 13.93 14.27
N LEU A 541 33.73 13.90 13.29
CA LEU A 541 34.08 14.04 11.89
C LEU A 541 33.54 15.35 11.33
N ILE A 542 34.35 16.03 10.54
CA ILE A 542 33.91 17.19 9.76
C ILE A 542 34.36 17.06 8.32
N ARG A 543 33.50 17.46 7.42
CA ARG A 543 33.77 17.48 5.98
C ARG A 543 33.18 18.72 5.36
N ALA A 544 33.93 19.37 4.45
CA ALA A 544 33.45 20.51 3.69
C ALA A 544 33.70 20.27 2.20
N MET A 545 32.67 20.50 1.37
CA MET A 545 32.76 20.30 -0.06
C MET A 545 32.18 21.52 -0.79
N PRO A 546 33.02 22.48 -1.16
CA PRO A 546 32.64 23.53 -2.11
C PRO A 546 32.63 22.99 -3.52
N VAL A 547 31.69 23.44 -4.33
CA VAL A 547 31.50 23.06 -5.73
C VAL A 547 31.24 24.31 -6.52
N ILE A 548 31.91 24.46 -7.67
CA ILE A 548 31.56 25.44 -8.70
C ILE A 548 31.43 24.69 -10.02
N GLY A 549 30.56 25.17 -10.90
CA GLY A 549 30.40 24.50 -12.17
C GLY A 549 29.66 25.33 -13.19
N LEU A 550 29.64 24.80 -14.40
CA LEU A 550 28.96 25.39 -15.54
C LEU A 550 28.24 24.28 -16.32
N ASP A 551 26.95 24.43 -16.50
CA ASP A 551 26.12 23.55 -17.34
C ASP A 551 25.80 24.32 -18.62
N TYR A 552 26.22 23.78 -19.75
CA TYR A 552 26.02 24.33 -21.08
C TYR A 552 25.07 23.45 -21.88
N ARG A 553 24.06 24.07 -22.51
CA ARG A 553 23.08 23.40 -23.39
C ARG A 553 22.87 24.22 -24.65
N TYR A 554 22.67 23.55 -25.75
CA TYR A 554 22.33 24.20 -27.01
C TYR A 554 21.24 23.41 -27.74
N PRO A 555 19.97 23.70 -27.53
CA PRO A 555 18.87 23.00 -28.20
C PRO A 555 18.72 23.48 -29.63
N PHE A 556 18.81 22.56 -30.60
CA PHE A 556 18.49 22.76 -31.99
C PHE A 556 17.12 22.20 -32.28
N ILE A 557 16.21 23.01 -32.81
CA ILE A 557 14.83 22.64 -33.12
C ILE A 557 14.63 22.65 -34.62
N SER A 558 14.07 21.57 -35.20
CA SER A 558 13.57 21.50 -36.55
C SER A 558 12.11 21.13 -36.59
N VAL A 559 11.33 21.85 -37.37
CA VAL A 559 9.91 21.59 -37.59
C VAL A 559 9.74 21.08 -39.02
N GLU A 560 9.27 19.84 -39.11
CA GLU A 560 9.13 19.10 -40.36
C GLU A 560 7.66 18.70 -40.57
N ASN A 561 7.33 18.25 -41.78
CA ASN A 561 5.95 17.79 -42.06
C ASN A 561 5.55 16.57 -41.23
N TRP A 562 6.50 15.75 -40.74
CA TRP A 562 6.29 14.58 -39.94
C TRP A 562 6.25 14.87 -38.44
N GLY A 563 6.67 16.08 -38.01
CA GLY A 563 6.69 16.42 -36.59
C GLY A 563 7.75 17.47 -36.25
N THR A 564 8.00 17.61 -34.97
CA THR A 564 9.03 18.53 -34.43
C THR A 564 10.10 17.70 -33.75
N GLN A 565 11.37 17.97 -34.06
CA GLN A 565 12.50 17.32 -33.42
C GLN A 565 13.39 18.35 -32.71
N THR A 566 14.01 17.92 -31.62
CA THR A 566 15.00 18.69 -30.88
C THR A 566 16.23 17.84 -30.64
N ILE A 567 17.43 18.36 -30.95
CA ILE A 567 18.71 17.80 -30.58
C ILE A 567 19.38 18.77 -29.62
N GLU A 568 19.64 18.32 -28.39
CA GLU A 568 20.25 19.14 -27.34
C GLU A 568 21.56 18.52 -26.87
N PRO A 569 22.71 18.97 -27.42
CA PRO A 569 24.01 18.70 -26.83
C PRO A 569 24.10 19.43 -25.47
N ARG A 570 24.68 18.73 -24.49
CA ARG A 570 24.88 19.22 -23.13
C ARG A 570 26.27 18.87 -22.64
N ALA A 571 26.92 19.84 -22.01
CA ALA A 571 28.19 19.67 -21.33
C ALA A 571 28.16 20.34 -19.97
N GLN A 572 28.57 19.61 -18.93
CA GLN A 572 28.56 20.11 -17.56
C GLN A 572 29.93 19.92 -16.91
N LEU A 573 30.61 21.03 -16.64
CA LEU A 573 31.88 21.07 -15.93
C LEU A 573 31.64 21.28 -14.44
N ILE A 574 32.20 20.40 -13.60
CA ILE A 574 32.11 20.46 -12.14
C ILE A 574 33.53 20.49 -11.58
N ILE A 575 33.84 21.51 -10.78
CA ILE A 575 35.12 21.69 -10.12
C ILE A 575 34.89 21.63 -8.61
N ARG A 576 35.62 20.74 -7.95
CA ARG A 576 35.56 20.53 -6.49
C ARG A 576 36.85 19.89 -5.98
N PRO A 577 37.15 20.02 -4.67
CA PRO A 577 38.32 19.40 -4.06
C PRO A 577 38.17 17.87 -3.99
N ASN A 578 39.25 17.21 -3.57
CA ASN A 578 39.22 15.78 -3.28
C ASN A 578 38.40 15.50 -2.02
N GLU A 579 37.66 14.42 -2.04
CA GLU A 579 37.12 13.83 -0.81
C GLU A 579 38.22 12.96 -0.17
N THR A 580 38.59 13.27 1.06
CA THR A 580 39.70 12.61 1.77
C THR A 580 39.23 11.81 2.98
N SER A 581 37.92 11.80 3.26
CA SER A 581 37.35 11.20 4.46
C SER A 581 36.33 10.10 4.16
N ILE A 582 36.31 9.56 2.94
CA ILE A 582 35.32 8.57 2.47
C ILE A 582 35.18 7.40 3.45
N GLY A 583 36.29 6.78 3.88
CA GLY A 583 36.25 5.62 4.75
C GLY A 583 36.00 5.92 6.23
N LYS A 584 36.07 7.19 6.64
CA LYS A 584 35.88 7.58 8.04
C LYS A 584 34.40 7.75 8.40
N PHE A 585 33.60 8.22 7.45
CA PHE A 585 32.15 8.33 7.64
C PHE A 585 31.49 6.96 7.43
N PRO A 586 30.67 6.48 8.37
CA PRO A 586 29.79 5.35 8.12
C PRO A 586 28.95 5.59 6.86
N ASN A 587 28.52 4.53 6.19
CA ASN A 587 27.66 4.63 5.02
C ASN A 587 26.34 3.91 5.26
N GLU A 588 25.34 4.64 5.67
CA GLU A 588 24.01 4.11 6.00
C GLU A 588 22.96 4.47 4.94
N ASP A 589 23.16 5.54 4.16
CA ASP A 589 22.15 6.06 3.22
C ASP A 589 22.61 6.18 1.76
N ALA A 590 23.88 5.90 1.46
CA ALA A 590 24.45 6.06 0.12
C ALA A 590 25.09 4.77 -0.42
N GLN A 591 24.53 3.61 -0.12
CA GLN A 591 25.13 2.30 -0.44
C GLN A 591 24.82 1.81 -1.86
N SER A 592 23.78 2.33 -2.49
CA SER A 592 23.40 1.95 -3.84
C SER A 592 23.83 3.03 -4.83
N LEU A 593 24.70 2.66 -5.75
CA LEU A 593 25.09 3.51 -6.86
C LEU A 593 24.86 2.76 -8.16
N VAL A 594 23.94 3.28 -8.95
CA VAL A 594 23.68 2.81 -10.31
C VAL A 594 23.92 3.99 -11.22
N PHE A 595 24.97 3.91 -12.05
CA PHE A 595 25.25 4.95 -13.03
C PHE A 595 24.41 4.71 -14.30
N ASP A 596 23.59 5.71 -14.64
CA ASP A 596 22.70 5.68 -15.81
C ASP A 596 22.42 7.09 -16.34
N ASP A 597 21.51 7.19 -17.32
CA ASP A 597 21.09 8.45 -17.92
C ASP A 597 20.47 9.45 -16.92
N ALA A 598 19.84 8.96 -15.85
CA ALA A 598 19.14 9.80 -14.88
C ALA A 598 20.10 10.59 -13.99
N ASN A 599 21.28 10.02 -13.68
CA ASN A 599 22.27 10.68 -12.83
C ASN A 599 23.52 11.16 -13.58
N LEU A 600 23.58 11.01 -14.92
CA LEU A 600 24.71 11.48 -15.75
C LEU A 600 25.07 12.93 -15.46
N PHE A 601 24.09 13.82 -15.37
CA PHE A 601 24.29 15.26 -15.12
C PHE A 601 24.05 15.66 -13.66
N SER A 602 24.00 14.72 -12.74
CA SER A 602 23.94 15.03 -11.31
C SER A 602 25.26 15.59 -10.81
N VAL A 603 25.22 16.62 -9.95
CA VAL A 603 26.42 17.20 -9.36
C VAL A 603 27.15 16.20 -8.46
N SER A 604 26.41 15.40 -7.70
CA SER A 604 26.91 14.21 -7.02
C SER A 604 26.12 13.00 -7.52
N LYS A 605 26.79 11.90 -7.81
CA LYS A 605 26.16 10.67 -8.29
C LYS A 605 25.77 9.70 -7.17
N TYR A 606 26.22 9.96 -5.93
CA TYR A 606 25.77 9.20 -4.76
C TYR A 606 24.32 9.49 -4.43
N SER A 607 23.61 8.46 -4.00
CA SER A 607 22.16 8.53 -3.73
C SER A 607 21.79 9.23 -2.42
N GLY A 608 22.68 9.19 -1.42
CA GLY A 608 22.43 9.71 -0.07
C GLY A 608 23.36 10.86 0.33
N TRP A 609 23.43 11.11 1.61
CA TRP A 609 24.25 12.18 2.21
C TRP A 609 25.53 11.67 2.87
N ASP A 610 25.68 10.35 3.14
CA ASP A 610 26.86 9.80 3.78
C ASP A 610 28.09 9.85 2.87
N ARG A 611 27.87 9.79 1.58
CA ARG A 611 28.94 9.91 0.59
C ARG A 611 28.85 11.25 -0.14
N VAL A 612 30.01 11.80 -0.46
CA VAL A 612 30.18 13.01 -1.26
C VAL A 612 31.20 12.72 -2.33
N GLU A 613 30.88 13.14 -3.53
CA GLU A 613 31.79 12.99 -4.66
C GLU A 613 32.88 14.06 -4.63
N GLY A 614 34.15 13.67 -4.69
CA GLY A 614 35.32 14.53 -4.81
C GLY A 614 35.96 14.43 -6.20
N GLY A 615 36.93 15.34 -6.45
CA GLY A 615 37.54 15.45 -7.74
C GLY A 615 36.67 16.16 -8.79
N SER A 616 37.30 16.71 -9.81
CA SER A 616 36.61 17.49 -10.86
C SER A 616 36.18 16.62 -12.02
N ARG A 617 35.04 16.94 -12.63
CA ARG A 617 34.39 16.08 -13.62
C ARG A 617 33.77 16.89 -14.74
N LEU A 618 33.82 16.34 -15.93
CA LEU A 618 33.09 16.81 -17.11
C LEU A 618 32.06 15.74 -17.52
N ASN A 619 30.81 16.09 -17.53
CA ASN A 619 29.73 15.26 -18.06
C ASN A 619 29.34 15.78 -19.43
N VAL A 620 29.25 14.90 -20.43
CA VAL A 620 28.83 15.26 -21.79
C VAL A 620 27.75 14.31 -22.26
N GLY A 621 26.83 14.81 -23.05
CA GLY A 621 25.79 13.99 -23.63
C GLY A 621 24.94 14.74 -24.63
N VAL A 622 24.09 14.00 -25.31
CA VAL A 622 23.13 14.53 -26.27
C VAL A 622 21.76 13.96 -25.96
N THR A 623 20.79 14.84 -25.91
CA THR A 623 19.36 14.47 -25.81
C THR A 623 18.71 14.69 -27.17
N TYR A 624 18.05 13.69 -27.69
CA TYR A 624 17.20 13.78 -28.87
C TYR A 624 15.75 13.57 -28.47
N THR A 625 14.86 14.45 -28.93
CA THR A 625 13.40 14.30 -28.73
C THR A 625 12.70 14.59 -30.04
N ALA A 626 11.79 13.71 -30.46
CA ALA A 626 10.96 13.91 -31.63
C ALA A 626 9.49 13.70 -31.27
N ALA A 627 8.68 14.74 -31.47
CA ALA A 627 7.24 14.68 -31.40
C ALA A 627 6.69 14.43 -32.81
N LEU A 628 6.21 13.21 -33.07
CA LEU A 628 5.77 12.75 -34.38
C LEU A 628 4.27 13.04 -34.55
N ASN A 629 3.88 13.61 -35.70
CA ASN A 629 2.46 13.89 -35.97
C ASN A 629 1.66 12.58 -36.08
N GLY A 630 0.81 12.34 -35.09
CA GLY A 630 -0.05 11.14 -35.03
C GLY A 630 0.68 9.83 -34.67
N ALA A 631 1.99 9.89 -34.37
CA ALA A 631 2.80 8.70 -34.04
C ALA A 631 3.54 8.82 -32.69
N GLY A 632 3.20 9.83 -31.86
CA GLY A 632 3.71 9.94 -30.51
C GLY A 632 5.07 10.62 -30.36
N VAL A 633 5.81 10.25 -29.32
CA VAL A 633 7.06 10.90 -28.94
C VAL A 633 8.19 9.88 -28.83
N ILE A 634 9.32 10.18 -29.43
CA ILE A 634 10.60 9.48 -29.24
C ILE A 634 11.50 10.37 -28.38
N SER A 635 12.20 9.78 -27.40
CA SER A 635 13.27 10.45 -26.66
C SER A 635 14.47 9.52 -26.54
N ALA A 636 15.66 10.04 -26.77
CA ALA A 636 16.92 9.32 -26.60
C ALA A 636 17.93 10.20 -25.88
N VAL A 637 18.71 9.61 -25.00
CA VAL A 637 19.83 10.25 -24.31
C VAL A 637 21.03 9.34 -24.44
N VAL A 638 22.19 9.90 -24.73
CA VAL A 638 23.47 9.19 -24.65
C VAL A 638 24.50 10.14 -24.06
N GLY A 639 25.38 9.60 -23.23
CA GLY A 639 26.45 10.42 -22.68
C GLY A 639 27.46 9.64 -21.87
N GLN A 640 28.44 10.37 -21.37
CA GLN A 640 29.60 9.86 -20.67
C GLN A 640 30.13 10.91 -19.68
N SER A 641 30.83 10.47 -18.65
CA SER A 641 31.42 11.30 -17.62
C SER A 641 32.93 11.12 -17.56
N TYR A 642 33.69 12.22 -17.49
CA TYR A 642 35.16 12.23 -17.49
C TYR A 642 35.66 12.79 -16.14
N SER A 643 36.55 12.06 -15.49
CA SER A 643 37.28 12.52 -14.32
C SER A 643 38.47 13.33 -14.83
N LEU A 644 38.51 14.64 -14.55
CA LEU A 644 39.52 15.56 -15.15
C LEU A 644 40.75 15.68 -14.27
N PHE A 645 40.57 16.09 -13.02
CA PHE A 645 41.67 16.28 -12.07
C PHE A 645 41.17 16.05 -10.63
N GLY A 646 42.13 15.70 -9.78
CA GLY A 646 41.81 15.27 -8.40
C GLY A 646 41.61 13.75 -8.31
N LYS A 647 41.20 13.30 -7.10
CA LYS A 647 40.92 11.88 -6.84
C LYS A 647 39.51 11.54 -7.26
N ASN A 648 39.37 10.54 -8.13
CA ASN A 648 38.05 9.98 -8.46
C ASN A 648 37.51 9.19 -7.26
N SER A 649 36.46 9.67 -6.62
CA SER A 649 35.86 9.02 -5.45
C SER A 649 35.34 7.61 -5.70
N PHE A 650 35.05 7.25 -6.96
CA PHE A 650 34.53 5.94 -7.32
C PHE A 650 35.62 4.91 -7.59
N ALA A 651 36.87 5.34 -7.75
CA ALA A 651 38.00 4.45 -7.97
C ALA A 651 38.54 3.80 -6.68
N TYR A 652 38.07 4.21 -5.53
CA TYR A 652 38.56 3.74 -4.24
C TYR A 652 37.46 2.99 -3.50
N GLY A 653 37.71 1.73 -3.16
CA GLY A 653 36.83 0.94 -2.31
C GLY A 653 36.75 1.51 -0.90
N ASP A 654 35.58 1.43 -0.31
CA ASP A 654 35.34 1.54 1.13
C ASP A 654 34.82 0.19 1.65
N MET A 655 34.49 0.10 2.94
CA MET A 655 33.97 -1.14 3.51
C MET A 655 32.64 -1.62 2.90
N ALA A 656 31.93 -0.77 2.17
CA ALA A 656 30.71 -1.10 1.44
C ALA A 656 30.94 -1.23 -0.08
N ASN A 657 32.14 -0.90 -0.57
CA ASN A 657 32.52 -0.85 -1.98
C ASN A 657 31.59 0.03 -2.84
N THR A 658 31.01 1.05 -2.24
CA THR A 658 30.09 1.96 -2.93
C THR A 658 30.86 2.74 -4.02
N GLY A 659 30.49 2.57 -5.26
CA GLY A 659 31.13 3.21 -6.43
C GLY A 659 31.97 2.28 -7.24
N LEU A 660 32.48 1.18 -6.69
CA LEU A 660 33.15 0.15 -7.49
C LEU A 660 32.15 -0.59 -8.38
N GLU A 661 32.62 -1.00 -9.58
CA GLU A 661 31.78 -1.68 -10.58
C GLU A 661 30.52 -0.88 -11.00
N SER A 662 30.54 0.44 -10.76
CA SER A 662 29.48 1.36 -11.18
C SER A 662 29.61 1.83 -12.62
N GLY A 663 30.81 1.70 -13.21
CA GLY A 663 31.20 2.27 -14.49
C GLY A 663 31.71 3.72 -14.38
N LEU A 664 32.14 4.16 -13.18
CA LEU A 664 32.65 5.51 -12.89
C LEU A 664 34.08 5.46 -12.34
N GLU A 665 34.68 4.28 -12.21
CA GLU A 665 35.94 4.05 -11.50
C GLU A 665 37.16 4.58 -12.28
N THR A 666 37.09 4.55 -13.57
CA THR A 666 38.17 4.97 -14.50
C THR A 666 38.11 6.48 -14.75
N SER A 667 39.11 7.01 -15.46
CA SER A 667 39.12 8.40 -15.88
C SER A 667 37.98 8.76 -16.83
N THR A 668 37.52 7.77 -17.60
CA THR A 668 36.41 7.85 -18.55
C THR A 668 35.33 6.87 -18.10
N SER A 669 34.13 7.33 -17.85
CA SER A 669 33.07 6.43 -17.42
C SER A 669 32.56 5.53 -18.53
N ASP A 670 31.83 4.48 -18.16
CA ASP A 670 30.98 3.76 -19.10
C ASP A 670 30.06 4.72 -19.86
N TYR A 671 29.67 4.33 -21.07
CA TYR A 671 28.61 5.01 -21.81
C TYR A 671 27.27 4.66 -21.25
N VAL A 672 26.44 5.66 -20.99
CA VAL A 672 25.03 5.46 -20.57
C VAL A 672 24.11 5.97 -21.66
N ALA A 673 23.07 5.20 -21.93
CA ALA A 673 22.09 5.56 -22.94
C ALA A 673 20.67 5.16 -22.48
N ARG A 674 19.71 5.98 -22.88
CA ARG A 674 18.28 5.66 -22.78
C ARG A 674 17.61 5.91 -24.11
N PHE A 675 16.71 5.04 -24.48
CA PHE A 675 15.77 5.24 -25.58
C PHE A 675 14.35 5.03 -25.05
N SER A 676 13.43 5.92 -25.37
CA SER A 676 12.02 5.76 -25.09
C SER A 676 11.16 6.12 -26.28
N TYR A 677 10.08 5.39 -26.46
CA TYR A 677 9.10 5.62 -27.50
C TYR A 677 7.70 5.46 -26.95
N SER A 678 6.90 6.51 -27.03
CA SER A 678 5.51 6.55 -26.62
C SER A 678 4.64 6.88 -27.83
N PRO A 679 4.24 5.86 -28.64
CA PRO A 679 3.42 6.08 -29.84
C PRO A 679 2.04 6.65 -29.52
N THR A 680 1.53 6.37 -28.35
CA THR A 680 0.28 6.88 -27.81
C THR A 680 0.43 7.11 -26.30
N ASN A 681 -0.52 7.80 -25.69
CA ASN A 681 -0.55 7.97 -24.22
C ASN A 681 -0.69 6.65 -23.45
N ASN A 682 -1.10 5.57 -24.13
CA ASN A 682 -1.41 4.28 -23.51
C ASN A 682 -0.36 3.20 -23.84
N LEU A 683 0.69 3.54 -24.58
CA LEU A 683 1.75 2.60 -24.95
C LEU A 683 3.11 3.29 -24.80
N GLU A 684 4.01 2.69 -24.03
CA GLU A 684 5.33 3.20 -23.74
C GLU A 684 6.35 2.07 -23.76
N PHE A 685 7.48 2.34 -24.40
CA PHE A 685 8.68 1.50 -24.39
C PHE A 685 9.86 2.31 -23.88
N ILE A 686 10.61 1.77 -22.93
CA ILE A 686 11.82 2.39 -22.39
C ILE A 686 12.93 1.34 -22.43
N SER A 687 14.12 1.75 -22.91
CA SER A 687 15.32 0.93 -22.87
C SER A 687 16.44 1.73 -22.24
N ARG A 688 17.17 1.16 -21.30
CA ARG A 688 18.35 1.76 -20.67
C ARG A 688 19.53 0.84 -20.87
N PHE A 689 20.67 1.43 -21.19
CA PHE A 689 21.90 0.72 -21.52
C PHE A 689 23.07 1.32 -20.76
N ARG A 690 24.02 0.48 -20.38
CA ARG A 690 25.35 0.86 -19.97
C ARG A 690 26.36 0.00 -20.73
N PHE A 691 27.30 0.63 -21.39
CA PHE A 691 28.37 -0.02 -22.17
C PHE A 691 29.71 0.35 -21.59
N ASP A 692 30.61 -0.63 -21.52
CA ASP A 692 32.00 -0.45 -21.11
C ASP A 692 32.71 0.59 -21.98
N GLU A 693 33.56 1.40 -21.37
CA GLU A 693 34.20 2.53 -22.01
C GLU A 693 35.27 2.13 -23.01
N GLU A 694 35.91 0.95 -22.88
CA GLU A 694 37.03 0.51 -23.72
C GLU A 694 36.56 -0.44 -24.84
N ASN A 695 35.81 -1.46 -24.50
CA ASN A 695 35.45 -2.54 -25.41
C ASN A 695 33.99 -2.53 -25.87
N TYR A 696 33.19 -1.58 -25.38
CA TYR A 696 31.76 -1.40 -25.68
C TYR A 696 30.88 -2.61 -25.34
N THR A 697 31.35 -3.50 -24.46
CA THR A 697 30.52 -4.60 -24.00
C THR A 697 29.34 -4.07 -23.17
N LEU A 698 28.21 -4.75 -23.32
CA LEU A 698 26.98 -4.38 -22.60
C LEU A 698 27.08 -4.79 -21.13
N GLN A 699 27.22 -3.83 -20.22
CA GLN A 699 27.31 -4.02 -18.78
C GLN A 699 25.93 -4.08 -18.11
N ARG A 700 24.94 -3.39 -18.68
CA ARG A 700 23.59 -3.33 -18.16
C ARG A 700 22.59 -3.10 -19.27
N LEU A 701 21.48 -3.83 -19.22
CA LEU A 701 20.32 -3.66 -20.08
C LEU A 701 19.05 -3.70 -19.26
N GLU A 702 18.21 -2.70 -19.42
CA GLU A 702 16.83 -2.70 -18.90
C GLU A 702 15.87 -2.36 -20.03
N LEU A 703 14.84 -3.19 -20.17
CA LEU A 703 13.76 -2.98 -21.13
C LEU A 703 12.45 -2.94 -20.37
N GLU A 704 11.66 -1.92 -20.61
CA GLU A 704 10.34 -1.75 -20.01
C GLU A 704 9.31 -1.47 -21.11
N GLY A 705 8.21 -2.19 -21.08
CA GLY A 705 7.06 -1.98 -21.94
C GLY A 705 5.78 -1.92 -21.12
N ARG A 706 4.96 -0.91 -21.35
CA ARG A 706 3.63 -0.76 -20.72
C ARG A 706 2.60 -0.45 -21.78
N THR A 707 1.45 -1.07 -21.64
CA THR A 707 0.30 -0.71 -22.47
C THR A 707 -1.02 -0.88 -21.72
N SER A 708 -1.97 -0.01 -22.06
CA SER A 708 -3.36 -0.12 -21.63
C SER A 708 -4.23 0.25 -22.82
N ILE A 709 -4.51 -0.73 -23.67
CA ILE A 709 -5.25 -0.56 -24.92
C ILE A 709 -6.53 -1.37 -24.82
N ASP A 710 -7.69 -0.70 -24.96
CA ASP A 710 -9.01 -1.30 -24.92
C ASP A 710 -9.17 -2.21 -23.68
N ARG A 711 -9.19 -3.52 -23.90
CA ARG A 711 -9.40 -4.56 -22.88
C ARG A 711 -8.11 -5.13 -22.30
N LEU A 712 -6.94 -4.78 -22.86
CA LEU A 712 -5.63 -5.31 -22.45
C LEU A 712 -4.84 -4.27 -21.67
N SER A 713 -4.37 -4.65 -20.48
CA SER A 713 -3.29 -3.96 -19.76
C SER A 713 -2.13 -4.93 -19.59
N LEU A 714 -0.95 -4.52 -20.05
CA LEU A 714 0.27 -5.32 -20.00
C LEU A 714 1.43 -4.44 -19.50
N SER A 715 2.22 -4.97 -18.56
CA SER A 715 3.51 -4.40 -18.17
C SER A 715 4.54 -5.52 -18.18
N ALA A 716 5.67 -5.27 -18.82
CA ALA A 716 6.81 -6.18 -18.85
C ALA A 716 8.09 -5.40 -18.59
N THR A 717 8.91 -5.89 -17.68
CA THR A 717 10.23 -5.35 -17.34
C THR A 717 11.23 -6.49 -17.45
N TYR A 718 12.28 -6.28 -18.22
CA TYR A 718 13.41 -7.18 -18.34
C TYR A 718 14.66 -6.45 -17.86
N GLY A 719 15.51 -7.12 -17.10
CA GLY A 719 16.77 -6.62 -16.61
C GLY A 719 17.88 -7.64 -16.79
N ARG A 720 19.03 -7.19 -17.27
CA ARG A 720 20.29 -7.94 -17.37
C ARG A 720 21.43 -7.10 -16.84
N TYR A 721 22.22 -7.69 -15.95
CA TYR A 721 23.38 -7.05 -15.32
C TYR A 721 24.55 -8.03 -15.35
N GLU A 722 25.68 -7.58 -15.88
CA GLU A 722 26.93 -8.35 -15.84
C GLU A 722 27.37 -8.62 -14.40
N PRO A 723 28.24 -9.64 -14.18
CA PRO A 723 28.76 -9.92 -12.85
C PRO A 723 29.43 -8.71 -12.20
N GLN A 724 29.16 -8.53 -10.90
CA GLN A 724 29.76 -7.48 -10.07
C GLN A 724 30.36 -8.12 -8.81
N PRO A 725 31.49 -8.84 -8.91
CA PRO A 725 32.05 -9.63 -7.83
C PRO A 725 32.48 -8.80 -6.62
N LEU A 726 32.91 -7.54 -6.80
CA LEU A 726 33.25 -6.65 -5.69
C LEU A 726 32.04 -6.20 -4.88
N LEU A 727 30.84 -6.32 -5.46
CA LEU A 727 29.57 -6.04 -4.78
C LEU A 727 28.85 -7.33 -4.32
N GLY A 728 29.46 -8.50 -4.51
CA GLY A 728 28.91 -9.80 -4.10
C GLY A 728 28.10 -10.52 -5.17
N TYR A 729 28.07 -10.03 -6.39
CA TYR A 729 27.32 -10.63 -7.49
C TYR A 729 28.29 -11.30 -8.49
N TYR A 730 28.61 -12.58 -8.24
CA TYR A 730 29.57 -13.33 -9.06
C TYR A 730 29.03 -13.81 -10.39
N GLN A 731 27.72 -13.87 -10.52
CA GLN A 731 27.04 -14.36 -11.72
C GLN A 731 26.26 -13.22 -12.35
N GLU A 732 26.05 -13.32 -13.63
CA GLU A 732 25.10 -12.50 -14.34
C GLU A 732 23.73 -12.57 -13.66
N ARG A 733 23.07 -11.43 -13.52
CA ARG A 733 21.70 -11.33 -13.01
C ARG A 733 20.80 -10.98 -14.17
N GLU A 734 19.90 -11.88 -14.50
CA GLU A 734 18.99 -11.72 -15.60
C GLU A 734 17.60 -12.17 -15.18
N GLY A 735 16.61 -11.36 -15.47
CA GLY A 735 15.26 -11.69 -15.08
C GLY A 735 14.19 -10.87 -15.80
N VAL A 736 12.97 -11.37 -15.72
CA VAL A 736 11.78 -10.72 -16.29
C VAL A 736 10.65 -10.70 -15.26
N LEU A 737 9.98 -9.55 -15.19
CA LEU A 737 8.74 -9.37 -14.46
C LEU A 737 7.66 -8.96 -15.47
N THR A 738 6.61 -9.77 -15.56
CA THR A 738 5.49 -9.48 -16.47
C THR A 738 4.18 -9.55 -15.70
N THR A 739 3.31 -8.57 -15.92
CA THR A 739 1.93 -8.59 -15.44
C THR A 739 0.99 -8.29 -16.60
N ALA A 740 -0.10 -9.03 -16.69
CA ALA A 740 -1.10 -8.85 -17.71
C ALA A 740 -2.51 -8.91 -17.09
N SER A 741 -3.41 -8.09 -17.60
CA SER A 741 -4.83 -8.13 -17.29
C SER A 741 -5.63 -7.97 -18.59
N TYR A 742 -6.58 -8.84 -18.81
CA TYR A 742 -7.43 -8.81 -20.00
C TYR A 742 -8.91 -8.94 -19.61
N LYS A 743 -9.73 -7.99 -20.09
CA LYS A 743 -11.18 -8.05 -19.97
C LYS A 743 -11.75 -8.94 -21.07
N LEU A 744 -12.14 -10.16 -20.72
CA LEU A 744 -12.78 -11.11 -21.63
C LEU A 744 -14.13 -10.56 -22.12
N THR A 745 -14.88 -10.00 -21.17
CA THR A 745 -16.15 -9.31 -21.40
C THR A 745 -16.20 -8.08 -20.49
N ASP A 746 -17.30 -7.36 -20.48
CA ASP A 746 -17.46 -6.22 -19.57
C ASP A 746 -17.52 -6.64 -18.09
N VAL A 747 -17.83 -7.90 -17.82
CA VAL A 747 -17.96 -8.46 -16.46
C VAL A 747 -16.87 -9.50 -16.11
N TRP A 748 -16.24 -10.14 -17.10
CA TRP A 748 -15.19 -11.11 -16.88
C TRP A 748 -13.81 -10.56 -17.20
N SER A 749 -12.87 -10.73 -16.29
CA SER A 749 -11.46 -10.42 -16.50
C SER A 749 -10.56 -11.56 -16.02
N VAL A 750 -9.43 -11.69 -16.69
CA VAL A 750 -8.33 -12.55 -16.26
C VAL A 750 -7.10 -11.69 -16.05
N SER A 751 -6.32 -11.99 -15.02
CA SER A 751 -5.04 -11.34 -14.78
C SER A 751 -4.01 -12.36 -14.33
N GLY A 752 -2.76 -12.06 -14.61
CA GLY A 752 -1.65 -12.90 -14.21
C GLY A 752 -0.35 -12.12 -14.18
N GLY A 753 0.62 -12.66 -13.46
CA GLY A 753 1.96 -12.11 -13.39
C GLY A 753 2.97 -13.22 -13.11
N ILE A 754 4.17 -13.03 -13.63
CA ILE A 754 5.30 -13.91 -13.39
C ILE A 754 6.55 -13.08 -13.17
N ARG A 755 7.32 -13.45 -12.12
CA ARG A 755 8.70 -13.03 -11.95
C ARG A 755 9.57 -14.26 -12.16
N TYR A 756 10.36 -14.23 -13.21
CA TYR A 756 11.22 -15.32 -13.62
C TYR A 756 12.68 -14.87 -13.61
N ASN A 757 13.50 -15.58 -12.86
CA ASN A 757 14.94 -15.42 -12.84
C ASN A 757 15.53 -16.27 -13.97
N ILE A 758 15.96 -15.61 -15.04
CA ILE A 758 16.49 -16.27 -16.25
C ILE A 758 17.87 -16.89 -15.96
N ALA A 759 18.71 -16.16 -15.23
CA ALA A 759 20.05 -16.62 -14.89
C ALA A 759 20.04 -17.92 -14.06
N GLN A 760 19.06 -18.10 -13.19
CA GLN A 760 18.90 -19.29 -12.37
C GLN A 760 17.87 -20.29 -12.91
N ALA A 761 17.23 -19.98 -14.03
CA ALA A 761 16.15 -20.76 -14.64
C ALA A 761 15.04 -21.11 -13.62
N SER A 762 14.67 -20.16 -12.76
CA SER A 762 13.71 -20.35 -11.66
C SER A 762 12.57 -19.34 -11.72
N ILE A 763 11.38 -19.77 -11.27
CA ILE A 763 10.25 -18.87 -11.05
C ILE A 763 10.35 -18.35 -9.61
N ASP A 764 10.39 -17.03 -9.44
CA ASP A 764 10.38 -16.42 -8.11
C ASP A 764 8.96 -16.16 -7.61
N MET A 765 8.04 -15.82 -8.50
CA MET A 765 6.65 -15.53 -8.16
C MET A 765 5.72 -15.79 -9.36
N THR A 766 4.56 -16.34 -9.09
CA THR A 766 3.47 -16.46 -10.07
C THR A 766 2.16 -16.01 -9.43
N THR A 767 1.40 -15.20 -10.15
CA THR A 767 0.04 -14.84 -9.80
C THR A 767 -0.89 -15.17 -10.95
N ALA A 768 -2.10 -15.62 -10.66
CA ALA A 768 -3.16 -15.79 -11.64
C ALA A 768 -4.50 -15.49 -10.98
N ALA A 769 -5.38 -14.79 -11.66
CA ALA A 769 -6.72 -14.54 -11.17
C ALA A 769 -7.72 -14.52 -12.33
N ILE A 770 -8.91 -15.05 -12.05
CA ILE A 770 -10.10 -14.87 -12.85
C ILE A 770 -11.14 -14.17 -12.00
N THR A 771 -11.71 -13.10 -12.53
CA THR A 771 -12.67 -12.27 -11.82
C THR A 771 -13.92 -12.07 -12.68
N TYR A 772 -15.05 -12.36 -12.09
CA TYR A 772 -16.34 -11.87 -12.52
C TYR A 772 -16.73 -10.69 -11.63
N ALA A 773 -17.09 -9.57 -12.21
CA ALA A 773 -17.58 -8.40 -11.47
C ALA A 773 -18.61 -7.67 -12.32
N ASP A 774 -19.82 -7.55 -11.78
CA ASP A 774 -20.88 -6.71 -12.32
C ASP A 774 -21.40 -5.73 -11.23
N ASP A 775 -22.50 -5.07 -11.52
CA ASP A 775 -23.09 -4.08 -10.60
C ASP A 775 -23.58 -4.70 -9.26
N CYS A 776 -23.79 -6.01 -9.18
CA CYS A 776 -24.41 -6.66 -8.04
C CYS A 776 -23.60 -7.80 -7.41
N PHE A 777 -22.59 -8.32 -8.11
CA PHE A 777 -21.87 -9.52 -7.69
C PHE A 777 -20.39 -9.46 -8.08
N THR A 778 -19.54 -9.93 -7.20
CA THR A 778 -18.13 -10.14 -7.46
C THR A 778 -17.74 -11.56 -7.10
N LEU A 779 -17.09 -12.25 -8.02
CA LEU A 779 -16.48 -13.56 -7.80
C LEU A 779 -15.05 -13.51 -8.32
N ALA A 780 -14.06 -13.67 -7.43
CA ALA A 780 -12.66 -13.72 -7.83
C ALA A 780 -11.99 -14.96 -7.28
N LEU A 781 -11.35 -15.72 -8.15
CA LEU A 781 -10.45 -16.81 -7.78
C LEU A 781 -9.03 -16.37 -8.09
N THR A 782 -8.19 -16.30 -7.05
CA THR A 782 -6.80 -15.86 -7.14
C THR A 782 -5.88 -16.98 -6.68
N TYR A 783 -4.84 -17.23 -7.46
CA TYR A 783 -3.71 -18.10 -7.11
C TYR A 783 -2.45 -17.25 -6.99
N LEU A 784 -1.69 -17.45 -5.92
CA LEU A 784 -0.38 -16.86 -5.70
C LEU A 784 0.61 -17.96 -5.31
N SER A 785 1.73 -18.02 -5.98
CA SER A 785 2.88 -18.85 -5.64
C SER A 785 4.09 -17.93 -5.47
N ASP A 786 4.71 -17.92 -4.30
CA ASP A 786 5.85 -17.09 -3.96
C ASP A 786 6.98 -17.92 -3.37
N TYR A 787 8.12 -17.93 -4.04
CA TYR A 787 9.33 -18.64 -3.64
C TYR A 787 10.30 -17.75 -2.85
N SER A 788 10.13 -16.41 -2.90
CA SER A 788 11.07 -15.45 -2.33
C SER A 788 11.07 -15.40 -0.80
N ILE A 789 9.98 -15.85 -0.18
CA ILE A 789 9.72 -15.67 1.27
C ILE A 789 10.39 -16.75 2.12
N ASN A 790 10.45 -17.97 1.63
CA ASN A 790 10.92 -19.12 2.39
C ASN A 790 12.41 -19.44 2.16
N GLY A 791 13.09 -18.70 1.28
CA GLY A 791 14.44 -19.03 0.82
C GLY A 791 14.47 -20.19 -0.18
N PRO A 792 15.61 -20.42 -0.84
CA PRO A 792 15.71 -21.33 -1.99
C PRO A 792 15.44 -22.80 -1.70
N ASN A 793 15.46 -23.23 -0.43
CA ASN A 793 15.31 -24.64 -0.06
C ASN A 793 13.96 -25.03 0.54
N ASN A 794 13.03 -24.07 0.75
CA ASN A 794 11.80 -24.34 1.51
C ASN A 794 10.51 -24.41 0.66
N GLY A 795 10.64 -24.42 -0.65
CA GLY A 795 9.50 -24.51 -1.58
C GLY A 795 8.63 -23.25 -1.59
N PRO A 796 7.65 -23.19 -2.51
CA PRO A 796 6.79 -22.02 -2.66
C PRO A 796 5.74 -21.91 -1.56
N ASN A 797 5.40 -20.68 -1.20
CA ASN A 797 4.19 -20.39 -0.45
C ASN A 797 3.01 -20.26 -1.43
N ASN A 798 2.21 -21.30 -1.54
CA ASN A 798 1.06 -21.32 -2.43
C ASN A 798 -0.20 -20.89 -1.68
N THR A 799 -0.92 -19.94 -2.23
CA THR A 799 -2.19 -19.47 -1.69
C THR A 799 -3.26 -19.48 -2.77
N VAL A 800 -4.40 -20.10 -2.50
CA VAL A 800 -5.62 -19.96 -3.29
C VAL A 800 -6.63 -19.17 -2.47
N MET A 801 -7.21 -18.15 -3.06
CA MET A 801 -8.20 -17.30 -2.43
C MET A 801 -9.43 -17.18 -3.32
N LEU A 802 -10.59 -17.53 -2.79
CA LEU A 802 -11.90 -17.29 -3.37
C LEU A 802 -12.54 -16.09 -2.65
N THR A 803 -12.86 -15.06 -3.41
CA THR A 803 -13.59 -13.88 -2.92
C THR A 803 -14.99 -13.87 -3.52
N ILE A 804 -16.01 -13.75 -2.68
CA ILE A 804 -17.41 -13.63 -3.09
C ILE A 804 -17.97 -12.36 -2.49
N GLY A 805 -18.36 -11.42 -3.32
CA GLY A 805 -18.99 -10.15 -2.92
C GLY A 805 -20.44 -10.11 -3.38
N LEU A 806 -21.37 -9.89 -2.45
CA LEU A 806 -22.78 -9.66 -2.71
C LEU A 806 -23.09 -8.20 -2.38
N ARG A 807 -23.44 -7.42 -3.37
CA ARG A 807 -23.80 -6.02 -3.16
C ARG A 807 -24.89 -5.94 -2.10
N THR A 808 -24.78 -5.00 -1.19
CA THR A 808 -25.66 -4.75 -0.04
C THR A 808 -25.60 -5.76 1.11
N LEU A 809 -25.03 -6.97 0.89
CA LEU A 809 -24.89 -7.97 1.96
C LEU A 809 -23.45 -8.04 2.49
N GLY A 810 -22.43 -7.79 1.66
CA GLY A 810 -21.04 -7.80 2.04
C GLY A 810 -20.15 -8.72 1.22
N GLU A 811 -18.90 -8.88 1.62
CA GLU A 811 -17.88 -9.71 0.97
C GLU A 811 -17.39 -10.79 1.94
N THR A 812 -17.25 -12.00 1.44
CA THR A 812 -16.59 -13.12 2.15
C THR A 812 -15.35 -13.57 1.40
N LYS A 813 -14.34 -14.03 2.15
CA LYS A 813 -13.09 -14.57 1.61
C LYS A 813 -12.85 -15.96 2.15
N VAL A 814 -12.55 -16.88 1.25
CA VAL A 814 -12.08 -18.22 1.56
C VAL A 814 -10.63 -18.31 1.11
N LYS A 815 -9.71 -18.41 2.06
CA LYS A 815 -8.27 -18.48 1.80
C LYS A 815 -7.74 -19.87 2.14
N SER A 816 -7.06 -20.51 1.21
CA SER A 816 -6.39 -21.79 1.42
C SER A 816 -4.92 -21.67 1.07
N ALA A 817 -4.04 -22.01 2.01
CA ALA A 817 -2.63 -22.24 1.75
C ALA A 817 -2.44 -23.69 1.31
N ILE A 818 -1.90 -23.90 0.12
CA ILE A 818 -1.69 -25.23 -0.48
C ILE A 818 -0.20 -25.49 -0.53
N GLY A 819 0.25 -26.54 0.17
CA GLY A 819 1.60 -27.07 0.02
C GLY A 819 2.69 -26.22 0.68
N SER A 820 2.69 -26.07 1.98
CA SER A 820 3.92 -25.95 2.73
C SER A 820 4.42 -27.39 2.92
N SER A 821 5.33 -27.84 2.08
CA SER A 821 6.02 -29.08 2.35
C SER A 821 6.84 -28.90 3.61
N THR A 822 6.35 -29.48 4.66
CA THR A 822 7.15 -29.88 5.81
C THR A 822 8.30 -30.74 5.35
N GLN A 823 9.52 -30.31 5.55
CA GLN A 823 10.60 -31.17 6.08
C GLN A 823 11.64 -30.30 6.73
#